data_0d84993958822ae6a21ac3cca9c8a5f1
#
_entry.id   0d84993958822ae6a21ac3cca9c8a5f1
#
_cell.length_a   1.000
_cell.length_b   1.000
_cell.length_c   1.000
_cell.angle_alpha   90.00
_cell.angle_beta   90.00
_cell.angle_gamma   90.00
#
_symmetry.space_group_name_H-M   'P 1'
#
loop_
_entity.id
_entity.type
_entity.pdbx_description
1 polymer ?
#
loop_
_entity_poly.entity_id
_entity_poly.type
_entity_poly.pdbx_seq_one_letter_code
_entity_poly.pdbx_strand_id
1 'polypeptide(L)'
;MKNKKVRNIIVAILLTAIAVVMIVSIGPANVFVHGNYCDVVEVSNIDKEDLLGEVDLHQNEYKGEFVPEKANFCGFQLWIVNIPEKAKGGLEVSVYDKKGKLLETQKEKLSNITAKNWYDITFNVKLTPGVHYKYVLKTVNCNQSVILQKVNSDYLGKENVDKKSGLLMGYMYAKSTFFFAEKVLISGIIAAIWLLCMSRLLLSTDKARWVNRIVQAVLLIILLSWNYMFNTFDAANENFSAFEAFSESLVTGVIEAEQNSVKENDTIGTIDVPLVLSGEKQKDNKYGLGIYTDLLGEHMNHDMVFQSDDNWIDGYSRTKPQLLIANTEIAKTAATVGNSIKFANGESFEIIKQEQADMNLIITLKAEKALNAYKYGDLLKAKFYDKGGNQIQTKSLASYKSQYGLQGRIFRHIARYITKDQVLEVLNTLCAILTATVFVIIVILLKKKYGILMAACFGITFFLSPWIVNFTRNLYWVQFTWFIPMAVGLFCANYMQSKKCRYLSFILLFASVFIKCLCGYEYITDIMLGSIAFLLTDFIVSIIKKKKRESFLYFRTIFIAGCADIAGFIAALCVHARIRGEGNIVAGLKNIIEFDVQRRTLGGNLNQAGPLEAIKDSFNVSLWEVFSKYFHFDTEIIPGVTGELFPLICIVSLCILMYNYKKKKIDCNEGVLYVVLFFTSTAWFVLGKQHSYCHYHLNYVLWYFGYVQICFYVIVKQIINYFRLERKVRKK
;
A
#
# COMPACT_ATOMS: atom_id res chain seq x y z
N MET A 1 18.80 53.81 4.41
CA MET A 1 18.99 52.46 3.88
C MET A 1 19.96 51.57 4.66
N LYS A 2 21.12 52.02 5.12
CA LYS A 2 22.08 51.23 5.91
C LYS A 2 21.46 50.64 7.21
N ASN A 3 20.70 51.39 7.97
CA ASN A 3 20.05 50.90 9.21
C ASN A 3 19.01 49.77 9.01
N LYS A 4 18.29 49.79 7.88
CA LYS A 4 17.32 48.72 7.58
C LYS A 4 18.01 47.39 7.25
N LYS A 5 19.15 47.45 6.53
CA LYS A 5 19.93 46.25 6.12
C LYS A 5 20.58 45.61 7.37
N VAL A 6 21.15 46.43 8.26
CA VAL A 6 21.73 45.94 9.52
C VAL A 6 20.68 45.35 10.44
N ARG A 7 19.50 45.96 10.60
CA ARG A 7 18.38 45.42 11.35
C ARG A 7 17.92 44.06 10.80
N ASN A 8 17.80 43.94 9.50
CA ASN A 8 17.39 42.68 8.88
C ASN A 8 18.41 41.55 9.12
N ILE A 9 19.72 41.87 9.12
CA ILE A 9 20.77 40.91 9.42
C ILE A 9 20.68 40.45 10.87
N ILE A 10 20.49 41.36 11.82
CA ILE A 10 20.34 41.01 13.25
C ILE A 10 19.11 40.12 13.45
N VAL A 11 17.97 40.46 12.88
CA VAL A 11 16.75 39.64 12.93
C VAL A 11 16.99 38.26 12.32
N ALA A 12 17.72 38.17 11.22
CA ALA A 12 18.05 36.90 10.57
C ALA A 12 18.90 36.01 11.49
N ILE A 13 19.91 36.59 12.17
CA ILE A 13 20.75 35.86 13.13
C ILE A 13 19.91 35.34 14.30
N LEU A 14 19.04 36.19 14.88
CA LEU A 14 18.15 35.77 15.97
C LEU A 14 17.19 34.63 15.56
N LEU A 15 16.54 34.74 14.41
CA LEU A 15 15.66 33.69 13.89
C LEU A 15 16.41 32.40 13.60
N THR A 16 17.66 32.48 13.12
CA THR A 16 18.51 31.31 12.93
C THR A 16 18.84 30.64 14.27
N ALA A 17 19.22 31.43 15.26
CA ALA A 17 19.48 30.91 16.61
C ALA A 17 18.24 30.22 17.21
N ILE A 18 17.06 30.84 17.09
CA ILE A 18 15.80 30.26 17.56
C ILE A 18 15.51 28.93 16.81
N ALA A 19 15.61 28.89 15.49
CA ALA A 19 15.35 27.67 14.69
C ALA A 19 16.33 26.54 15.08
N VAL A 20 17.62 26.86 15.25
CA VAL A 20 18.63 25.90 15.70
C VAL A 20 18.32 25.37 17.09
N VAL A 21 18.00 26.26 18.06
CA VAL A 21 17.61 25.84 19.42
C VAL A 21 16.38 24.93 19.37
N MET A 22 15.35 25.27 18.59
CA MET A 22 14.14 24.44 18.45
C MET A 22 14.47 23.08 17.87
N ILE A 23 15.27 23.00 16.80
CA ILE A 23 15.65 21.72 16.17
C ILE A 23 16.51 20.88 17.13
N VAL A 24 17.45 21.50 17.84
CA VAL A 24 18.32 20.81 18.81
C VAL A 24 17.50 20.30 20.00
N SER A 25 16.52 21.09 20.51
CA SER A 25 15.66 20.68 21.63
C SER A 25 14.71 19.50 21.26
N ILE A 26 14.37 19.34 20.00
CA ILE A 26 13.62 18.15 19.51
C ILE A 26 14.49 16.89 19.58
N GLY A 27 15.81 17.05 19.66
CA GLY A 27 16.80 15.99 19.67
C GLY A 27 17.23 15.58 18.26
N PRO A 28 18.19 14.64 18.11
CA PRO A 28 18.69 14.25 16.81
C PRO A 28 17.51 13.81 15.94
N ALA A 29 17.34 14.45 14.80
CA ALA A 29 16.42 14.04 13.78
C ALA A 29 16.96 12.71 13.21
N ASN A 30 16.65 11.63 13.89
CA ASN A 30 16.88 10.31 13.32
C ASN A 30 15.98 10.21 12.09
N VAL A 31 16.60 9.97 10.96
CA VAL A 31 15.92 9.67 9.71
C VAL A 31 15.10 8.37 9.83
N PHE A 32 15.27 7.67 10.95
CA PHE A 32 14.59 6.43 11.28
C PHE A 32 13.63 6.65 12.45
N VAL A 33 12.37 6.30 12.24
CA VAL A 33 11.40 6.13 13.34
C VAL A 33 11.73 4.81 14.01
N HIS A 34 11.91 4.83 15.31
CA HIS A 34 11.96 3.61 16.09
C HIS A 34 10.55 3.30 16.56
N GLY A 35 9.94 2.32 15.91
CA GLY A 35 8.71 1.69 16.37
C GLY A 35 9.04 0.35 17.02
N ASN A 36 8.14 -0.16 17.82
CA ASN A 36 8.24 -1.49 18.39
C ASN A 36 7.25 -2.40 17.66
N TYR A 37 7.62 -3.63 17.37
CA TYR A 37 6.69 -4.65 16.89
C TYR A 37 6.80 -5.88 17.79
N CYS A 38 5.68 -6.57 17.95
CA CYS A 38 5.57 -7.78 18.72
C CYS A 38 4.66 -8.74 17.96
N ASP A 39 5.10 -9.99 17.83
CA ASP A 39 4.25 -11.07 17.33
C ASP A 39 3.49 -11.67 18.52
N VAL A 40 2.25 -11.26 18.69
CA VAL A 40 1.36 -11.81 19.73
C VAL A 40 0.15 -12.48 19.08
N VAL A 41 -0.31 -13.54 19.73
CA VAL A 41 -1.54 -14.21 19.34
C VAL A 41 -2.72 -13.43 19.89
N GLU A 42 -3.77 -13.21 19.08
CA GLU A 42 -5.02 -12.67 19.61
C GLU A 42 -5.60 -13.61 20.66
N VAL A 43 -5.91 -13.05 21.83
CA VAL A 43 -6.39 -13.86 22.99
C VAL A 43 -7.71 -14.57 22.70
N SER A 44 -8.53 -14.01 21.80
CA SER A 44 -9.76 -14.65 21.30
C SER A 44 -9.51 -15.96 20.56
N ASN A 45 -8.29 -16.17 20.05
CA ASN A 45 -7.89 -17.35 19.31
C ASN A 45 -7.21 -18.43 20.19
N ILE A 46 -7.20 -18.23 21.51
CA ILE A 46 -6.63 -19.20 22.46
C ILE A 46 -7.75 -20.10 22.99
N ASP A 47 -7.61 -21.40 22.81
CA ASP A 47 -8.56 -22.37 23.34
C ASP A 47 -8.56 -22.35 24.86
N LYS A 48 -9.74 -22.51 25.46
CA LYS A 48 -9.90 -22.48 26.94
C LYS A 48 -9.05 -23.53 27.67
N GLU A 49 -8.78 -24.64 27.01
CA GLU A 49 -7.97 -25.74 27.56
C GLU A 49 -6.48 -25.39 27.61
N ASP A 50 -6.05 -24.41 26.83
CA ASP A 50 -4.67 -23.94 26.74
C ASP A 50 -4.34 -22.81 27.73
N LEU A 51 -5.36 -22.31 28.43
CA LEU A 51 -5.23 -21.37 29.53
C LEU A 51 -4.91 -22.14 30.83
N LEU A 52 -3.63 -22.19 31.20
CA LEU A 52 -3.14 -23.01 32.32
C LEU A 52 -3.35 -22.38 33.71
N GLY A 53 -4.10 -21.29 33.81
CA GLY A 53 -4.35 -20.56 35.05
C GLY A 53 -3.71 -19.18 35.08
N GLU A 54 -3.76 -18.56 36.25
CA GLU A 54 -3.39 -17.16 36.44
C GLU A 54 -2.23 -17.02 37.42
N VAL A 55 -1.45 -15.98 37.29
CA VAL A 55 -0.34 -15.59 38.19
C VAL A 55 -0.69 -14.29 38.85
N ASP A 56 -0.81 -14.29 40.18
CA ASP A 56 -0.98 -13.07 40.95
C ASP A 56 0.39 -12.55 41.45
N LEU A 57 0.78 -11.40 40.93
CA LEU A 57 2.04 -10.75 41.26
C LEU A 57 2.03 -10.01 42.60
N HIS A 58 0.87 -9.92 43.28
CA HIS A 58 0.80 -9.32 44.63
C HIS A 58 1.44 -10.22 45.67
N GLN A 59 1.30 -11.51 45.49
CA GLN A 59 1.78 -12.53 46.45
C GLN A 59 3.17 -13.08 46.10
N ASN A 60 3.50 -13.13 44.81
CA ASN A 60 4.71 -13.78 44.32
C ASN A 60 5.36 -13.00 43.14
N GLU A 61 6.67 -13.02 43.09
CA GLU A 61 7.39 -12.60 41.88
C GLU A 61 7.35 -13.75 40.85
N TYR A 62 7.19 -13.38 39.55
CA TYR A 62 7.32 -14.35 38.46
C TYR A 62 8.70 -14.23 37.82
N LYS A 63 9.36 -15.37 37.63
CA LYS A 63 10.69 -15.49 37.02
C LYS A 63 10.58 -16.32 35.76
N GLY A 64 11.18 -15.81 34.66
CA GLY A 64 11.27 -16.54 33.40
C GLY A 64 12.62 -16.37 32.76
N GLU A 65 12.88 -17.19 31.74
CA GLU A 65 14.10 -17.12 30.92
C GLU A 65 13.72 -17.01 29.44
N PHE A 66 14.51 -16.25 28.69
CA PHE A 66 14.29 -16.08 27.27
C PHE A 66 15.61 -15.96 26.49
N VAL A 67 15.51 -16.21 25.17
CA VAL A 67 16.61 -16.09 24.22
C VAL A 67 16.15 -15.17 23.08
N PRO A 68 16.61 -13.92 23.01
CA PRO A 68 16.18 -13.03 21.94
C PRO A 68 16.61 -13.56 20.56
N GLU A 69 15.69 -13.54 19.60
CA GLU A 69 15.99 -13.95 18.21
C GLU A 69 16.82 -12.90 17.46
N LYS A 70 16.66 -11.62 17.80
CA LYS A 70 17.28 -10.48 17.09
C LYS A 70 17.98 -9.52 18.06
N ALA A 71 18.96 -8.80 17.55
CA ALA A 71 19.79 -7.87 18.35
C ALA A 71 19.05 -6.62 18.84
N ASN A 72 17.91 -6.31 18.25
CA ASN A 72 17.11 -5.11 18.51
C ASN A 72 15.95 -5.36 19.50
N PHE A 73 16.08 -6.36 20.36
CA PHE A 73 15.13 -6.55 21.46
C PHE A 73 14.95 -5.25 22.25
N CYS A 74 13.70 -4.86 22.50
CA CYS A 74 13.38 -3.60 23.17
C CYS A 74 12.31 -3.72 24.24
N GLY A 75 11.76 -4.91 24.52
CA GLY A 75 10.76 -5.01 25.58
C GLY A 75 9.93 -6.28 25.57
N PHE A 76 8.91 -6.25 26.42
CA PHE A 76 7.88 -7.26 26.54
C PHE A 76 6.50 -6.65 26.34
N GLN A 77 5.61 -7.39 25.72
CA GLN A 77 4.18 -7.10 25.71
C GLN A 77 3.47 -8.14 26.59
N LEU A 78 2.82 -7.70 27.66
CA LEU A 78 2.20 -8.56 28.67
C LEU A 78 0.68 -8.54 28.54
N TRP A 79 0.03 -9.70 28.55
CA TRP A 79 -1.42 -9.75 28.68
C TRP A 79 -1.84 -9.64 30.14
N ILE A 80 -2.55 -8.58 30.46
CA ILE A 80 -3.03 -8.30 31.81
C ILE A 80 -4.49 -8.73 31.94
N VAL A 81 -4.73 -9.77 32.74
CA VAL A 81 -6.09 -10.29 32.95
C VAL A 81 -6.91 -9.37 33.84
N ASN A 82 -6.32 -8.95 34.96
CA ASN A 82 -7.00 -8.12 35.94
C ASN A 82 -6.06 -7.18 36.66
N ILE A 83 -6.49 -5.92 36.77
CA ILE A 83 -5.96 -4.88 37.67
C ILE A 83 -7.17 -4.16 38.25
N PRO A 84 -7.31 -4.02 39.57
CA PRO A 84 -8.39 -3.25 40.18
C PRO A 84 -8.33 -1.78 39.82
N GLU A 85 -9.48 -1.13 39.59
CA GLU A 85 -9.60 0.27 39.11
C GLU A 85 -8.87 1.34 39.98
N LYS A 86 -8.56 1.03 41.24
CA LYS A 86 -7.86 1.95 42.15
C LYS A 86 -6.55 1.37 42.68
N ALA A 87 -5.93 0.47 41.92
CA ALA A 87 -4.66 -0.13 42.34
C ALA A 87 -3.58 0.93 42.48
N LYS A 88 -2.92 0.93 43.65
CA LYS A 88 -1.76 1.79 43.93
C LYS A 88 -0.49 0.98 43.79
N GLY A 89 0.61 1.67 43.47
CA GLY A 89 1.92 1.05 43.32
C GLY A 89 2.34 0.93 41.86
N GLY A 90 3.28 0.05 41.57
CA GLY A 90 3.85 -0.14 40.26
C GLY A 90 4.11 -1.61 39.92
N LEU A 91 4.12 -1.90 38.63
CA LEU A 91 4.66 -3.12 38.05
C LEU A 91 6.14 -2.88 37.76
N GLU A 92 7.01 -3.72 38.31
CA GLU A 92 8.44 -3.69 38.08
C GLU A 92 8.85 -4.91 37.24
N VAL A 93 9.55 -4.66 36.14
CA VAL A 93 10.08 -5.69 35.26
C VAL A 93 11.59 -5.50 35.14
N SER A 94 12.35 -6.54 35.48
CA SER A 94 13.81 -6.52 35.49
C SER A 94 14.39 -7.57 34.57
N VAL A 95 15.42 -7.23 33.83
CA VAL A 95 16.15 -8.13 32.91
C VAL A 95 17.55 -8.35 33.46
N TYR A 96 17.99 -9.61 33.47
CA TYR A 96 19.28 -10.05 33.98
C TYR A 96 20.05 -10.84 32.92
N ASP A 97 21.37 -10.78 32.97
CA ASP A 97 22.22 -11.68 32.18
C ASP A 97 22.20 -13.13 32.74
N LYS A 98 22.81 -14.04 32.00
CA LYS A 98 22.90 -15.45 32.38
C LYS A 98 23.56 -15.67 33.75
N LYS A 99 24.44 -14.75 34.18
CA LYS A 99 25.15 -14.81 35.48
C LYS A 99 24.35 -14.19 36.62
N GLY A 100 23.16 -13.68 36.35
CA GLY A 100 22.31 -13.01 37.35
C GLY A 100 22.65 -11.54 37.60
N LYS A 101 23.45 -10.90 36.75
CA LYS A 101 23.71 -9.47 36.85
C LYS A 101 22.51 -8.72 36.25
N LEU A 102 21.98 -7.77 37.01
CA LEU A 102 20.93 -6.87 36.54
C LEU A 102 21.43 -6.04 35.37
N LEU A 103 20.69 -6.03 34.28
CA LEU A 103 20.95 -5.24 33.10
C LEU A 103 20.11 -3.96 33.09
N GLU A 104 18.80 -4.10 33.31
CA GLU A 104 17.86 -2.97 33.36
C GLU A 104 16.62 -3.32 34.15
N THR A 105 15.95 -2.30 34.70
CA THR A 105 14.67 -2.40 35.40
C THR A 105 13.75 -1.29 34.93
N GLN A 106 12.53 -1.64 34.54
CA GLN A 106 11.46 -0.71 34.23
C GLN A 106 10.37 -0.78 35.30
N LYS A 107 9.79 0.39 35.63
CA LYS A 107 8.72 0.53 36.62
C LYS A 107 7.57 1.32 36.03
N GLU A 108 6.42 0.68 35.93
CA GLU A 108 5.21 1.29 35.43
C GLU A 108 4.18 1.47 36.54
N LYS A 109 3.50 2.61 36.54
CA LYS A 109 2.42 2.86 37.51
C LYS A 109 1.22 1.99 37.13
N LEU A 110 0.65 1.28 38.10
CA LEU A 110 -0.53 0.45 37.88
C LEU A 110 -1.74 1.25 37.37
N SER A 111 -1.83 2.53 37.71
CA SER A 111 -2.87 3.43 37.18
C SER A 111 -2.82 3.66 35.65
N ASN A 112 -1.71 3.35 35.01
CA ASN A 112 -1.52 3.49 33.56
C ASN A 112 -1.83 2.20 32.81
N ILE A 113 -2.09 1.10 33.51
CA ILE A 113 -2.28 -0.21 32.93
C ILE A 113 -3.78 -0.55 32.93
N THR A 114 -4.28 -1.02 31.81
CA THR A 114 -5.70 -1.41 31.63
C THR A 114 -5.84 -2.92 31.67
N ALA A 115 -6.80 -3.41 32.45
CA ALA A 115 -7.13 -4.84 32.49
C ALA A 115 -7.74 -5.33 31.16
N LYS A 116 -7.58 -6.62 30.88
CA LYS A 116 -8.02 -7.30 29.66
C LYS A 116 -7.45 -6.66 28.40
N ASN A 117 -6.19 -6.25 28.48
CA ASN A 117 -5.48 -5.62 27.38
C ASN A 117 -3.99 -5.98 27.39
N TRP A 118 -3.37 -5.83 26.24
CA TRP A 118 -1.93 -5.90 26.10
C TRP A 118 -1.26 -4.63 26.61
N TYR A 119 -0.15 -4.80 27.33
CA TYR A 119 0.61 -3.68 27.88
C TYR A 119 2.10 -3.79 27.52
N ASP A 120 2.65 -2.73 26.90
CA ASP A 120 4.03 -2.69 26.44
C ASP A 120 4.97 -2.17 27.51
N ILE A 121 6.03 -2.92 27.79
CA ILE A 121 7.12 -2.51 28.68
C ILE A 121 8.41 -2.48 27.89
N THR A 122 8.96 -1.27 27.70
CA THR A 122 10.12 -1.06 26.85
C THR A 122 11.40 -0.90 27.66
N PHE A 123 12.50 -1.45 27.12
CA PHE A 123 13.83 -1.42 27.70
C PHE A 123 14.81 -0.76 26.71
N ASN A 124 15.85 -0.13 27.26
CA ASN A 124 16.97 0.39 26.48
C ASN A 124 18.21 -0.48 26.66
N VAL A 125 18.03 -1.79 26.56
CA VAL A 125 19.08 -2.78 26.77
C VAL A 125 19.54 -3.39 25.44
N LYS A 126 20.84 -3.56 25.25
CA LYS A 126 21.39 -4.27 24.08
C LYS A 126 21.62 -5.74 24.46
N LEU A 127 20.80 -6.61 23.91
CA LEU A 127 20.93 -8.04 24.08
C LEU A 127 21.57 -8.68 22.85
N THR A 128 22.29 -9.79 23.08
CA THR A 128 22.89 -10.57 22.01
C THR A 128 21.97 -11.71 21.60
N PRO A 129 21.62 -11.85 20.32
CA PRO A 129 20.78 -12.95 19.85
C PRO A 129 21.38 -14.33 20.19
N GLY A 130 20.53 -15.28 20.50
CA GLY A 130 20.94 -16.64 20.85
C GLY A 130 21.54 -16.81 22.25
N VAL A 131 21.63 -15.73 23.05
CA VAL A 131 22.12 -15.78 24.43
C VAL A 131 20.94 -15.83 25.41
N HIS A 132 21.06 -16.64 26.46
CA HIS A 132 20.04 -16.78 27.52
C HIS A 132 20.06 -15.57 28.45
N TYR A 133 18.87 -15.01 28.70
CA TYR A 133 18.62 -13.96 29.67
C TYR A 133 17.49 -14.35 30.61
N LYS A 134 17.43 -13.71 31.78
CA LYS A 134 16.38 -13.90 32.77
C LYS A 134 15.57 -12.63 32.93
N TYR A 135 14.29 -12.79 33.25
CA TYR A 135 13.44 -11.67 33.62
C TYR A 135 12.67 -11.97 34.90
N VAL A 136 12.36 -10.89 35.64
CA VAL A 136 11.58 -10.96 36.87
C VAL A 136 10.49 -9.91 36.79
N LEU A 137 9.25 -10.35 37.03
CA LEU A 137 8.07 -9.52 37.13
C LEU A 137 7.62 -9.50 38.59
N LYS A 138 7.42 -8.33 39.17
CA LYS A 138 6.88 -8.17 40.53
C LYS A 138 6.12 -6.87 40.67
N THR A 139 5.25 -6.77 41.66
CA THR A 139 4.62 -5.52 42.04
C THR A 139 5.39 -4.85 43.17
N VAL A 140 5.40 -3.51 43.18
CA VAL A 140 6.09 -2.68 44.20
C VAL A 140 5.11 -1.72 44.79
N ASN A 141 5.08 -1.65 46.15
CA ASN A 141 4.15 -0.83 46.91
C ASN A 141 2.68 -1.03 46.46
N CYS A 142 2.34 -2.25 46.09
CA CYS A 142 1.02 -2.63 45.62
C CYS A 142 0.22 -3.22 46.79
N ASN A 143 -1.05 -2.88 46.88
CA ASN A 143 -1.96 -3.34 47.89
C ASN A 143 -3.08 -4.23 47.35
N GLN A 144 -3.01 -4.60 46.10
CA GLN A 144 -4.05 -5.34 45.39
C GLN A 144 -3.46 -6.32 44.37
N SER A 145 -4.23 -7.31 43.99
CA SER A 145 -3.82 -8.34 43.04
C SER A 145 -3.64 -7.80 41.61
N VAL A 146 -2.53 -8.12 40.97
CA VAL A 146 -2.26 -7.92 39.55
C VAL A 146 -2.13 -9.28 38.89
N ILE A 147 -3.04 -9.61 38.03
CA ILE A 147 -3.20 -10.96 37.47
C ILE A 147 -2.76 -11.03 36.02
N LEU A 148 -1.84 -11.94 35.73
CA LEU A 148 -1.36 -12.28 34.40
C LEU A 148 -1.83 -13.68 33.99
N GLN A 149 -2.05 -13.92 32.71
CA GLN A 149 -2.44 -15.20 32.16
C GLN A 149 -1.23 -16.11 31.93
N LYS A 150 -1.37 -17.35 32.33
CA LYS A 150 -0.43 -18.43 32.00
C LYS A 150 -1.01 -19.31 30.90
N VAL A 151 -0.17 -19.69 29.93
CA VAL A 151 -0.55 -20.49 28.77
C VAL A 151 0.38 -21.70 28.62
N ASN A 152 -0.09 -22.67 27.85
CA ASN A 152 0.74 -23.79 27.44
C ASN A 152 1.78 -23.40 26.37
N SER A 153 2.58 -24.36 25.96
CA SER A 153 3.69 -24.15 25.03
C SER A 153 3.30 -23.61 23.67
N ASP A 154 2.06 -23.78 23.22
CA ASP A 154 1.64 -23.49 21.85
C ASP A 154 1.49 -21.99 21.59
N TYR A 155 1.27 -21.25 22.66
CA TYR A 155 1.11 -19.79 22.65
C TYR A 155 2.30 -19.03 23.27
N LEU A 156 3.38 -19.74 23.56
CA LEU A 156 4.61 -19.09 24.03
C LEU A 156 5.41 -18.52 22.88
N GLY A 157 5.92 -17.31 23.05
CA GLY A 157 6.88 -16.73 22.10
C GLY A 157 8.08 -17.67 21.90
N LYS A 158 8.63 -17.68 20.68
CA LYS A 158 9.79 -18.53 20.30
C LYS A 158 10.99 -18.33 21.22
N GLU A 159 11.10 -17.14 21.78
CA GLU A 159 12.16 -16.71 22.70
C GLU A 159 12.07 -17.37 24.07
N ASN A 160 10.91 -17.87 24.47
CA ASN A 160 10.72 -18.49 25.79
C ASN A 160 11.54 -19.78 25.90
N VAL A 161 12.33 -19.88 26.99
CA VAL A 161 13.20 -21.06 27.25
C VAL A 161 12.38 -22.24 27.78
N ASP A 162 11.41 -21.98 28.69
CA ASP A 162 10.47 -23.03 29.11
C ASP A 162 9.51 -23.31 27.96
N LYS A 163 9.62 -24.49 27.40
CA LYS A 163 8.79 -24.92 26.26
C LYS A 163 7.49 -25.64 26.69
N LYS A 164 7.19 -25.73 27.99
CA LYS A 164 6.00 -26.39 28.48
C LYS A 164 4.89 -25.42 28.86
N SER A 165 5.24 -24.35 29.55
CA SER A 165 4.27 -23.34 29.98
C SER A 165 4.95 -22.03 30.32
N GLY A 166 4.24 -20.90 30.20
CA GLY A 166 4.77 -19.58 30.52
C GLY A 166 3.66 -18.55 30.61
N LEU A 167 4.03 -17.30 30.78
CA LEU A 167 3.09 -16.19 30.69
C LEU A 167 2.67 -15.95 29.24
N LEU A 168 1.42 -15.55 29.06
CA LEU A 168 0.95 -15.00 27.78
C LEU A 168 1.60 -13.64 27.60
N MET A 169 2.70 -13.62 26.85
CA MET A 169 3.50 -12.44 26.59
C MET A 169 4.18 -12.53 25.25
N GLY A 170 4.42 -11.37 24.65
CA GLY A 170 5.21 -11.22 23.43
C GLY A 170 6.58 -10.59 23.70
N TYR A 171 7.50 -10.81 22.80
CA TYR A 171 8.86 -10.26 22.81
C TYR A 171 8.94 -9.14 21.80
N MET A 172 9.22 -7.92 22.27
CA MET A 172 9.21 -6.74 21.45
C MET A 172 10.59 -6.47 20.85
N TYR A 173 10.59 -6.12 19.58
CA TYR A 173 11.79 -5.73 18.86
C TYR A 173 11.63 -4.33 18.27
N ALA A 174 12.67 -3.51 18.41
CA ALA A 174 12.69 -2.20 17.80
C ALA A 174 12.73 -2.33 16.28
N LYS A 175 11.82 -1.67 15.60
CA LYS A 175 11.79 -1.53 14.16
C LYS A 175 12.26 -0.14 13.80
N SER A 176 13.31 -0.05 13.00
CA SER A 176 13.75 1.23 12.44
C SER A 176 13.02 1.47 11.13
N THR A 177 12.15 2.44 11.11
CA THR A 177 11.42 2.86 9.93
C THR A 177 12.13 4.02 9.25
N PHE A 178 12.41 3.89 7.96
CA PHE A 178 13.07 4.95 7.20
C PHE A 178 12.07 6.08 6.91
N PHE A 179 12.52 7.31 7.08
CA PHE A 179 12.01 8.55 6.48
C PHE A 179 10.96 9.38 7.21
N PHE A 180 10.05 8.89 8.05
CA PHE A 180 8.97 9.74 8.60
C PHE A 180 8.89 9.78 10.14
N ALA A 181 10.00 10.01 10.82
CA ALA A 181 9.92 10.38 12.24
C ALA A 181 9.14 11.70 12.41
N GLU A 182 8.22 11.77 13.37
CA GLU A 182 7.56 13.04 13.74
C GLU A 182 8.59 14.15 13.95
N LYS A 183 9.74 13.83 14.55
CA LYS A 183 10.87 14.74 14.75
C LYS A 183 11.45 15.28 13.44
N VAL A 184 11.53 14.46 12.37
CA VAL A 184 11.99 14.90 11.05
C VAL A 184 10.94 15.80 10.41
N LEU A 185 9.65 15.46 10.52
CA LEU A 185 8.55 16.30 10.04
C LEU A 185 8.55 17.66 10.72
N ILE A 186 8.59 17.69 12.06
CA ILE A 186 8.60 18.94 12.84
C ILE A 186 9.85 19.76 12.52
N SER A 187 11.03 19.14 12.48
CA SER A 187 12.28 19.82 12.11
C SER A 187 12.23 20.36 10.68
N GLY A 188 11.65 19.60 9.74
CA GLY A 188 11.43 20.03 8.36
C GLY A 188 10.48 21.23 8.28
N ILE A 189 9.40 21.26 9.04
CA ILE A 189 8.46 22.40 9.12
C ILE A 189 9.17 23.64 9.69
N ILE A 190 9.93 23.48 10.78
CA ILE A 190 10.71 24.58 11.39
C ILE A 190 11.72 25.14 10.37
N ALA A 191 12.47 24.28 9.70
CA ALA A 191 13.43 24.65 8.66
C ALA A 191 12.75 25.41 7.50
N ALA A 192 11.57 24.95 7.08
CA ALA A 192 10.79 25.59 6.01
C ALA A 192 10.29 26.99 6.43
N ILE A 193 9.76 27.13 7.64
CA ILE A 193 9.35 28.44 8.19
C ILE A 193 10.56 29.38 8.27
N TRP A 194 11.70 28.87 8.76
CA TRP A 194 12.95 29.63 8.79
C TRP A 194 13.37 30.10 7.39
N LEU A 195 13.38 29.21 6.38
CA LEU A 195 13.69 29.54 4.99
C LEU A 195 12.75 30.61 4.43
N LEU A 196 11.46 30.54 4.72
CA LEU A 196 10.48 31.55 4.32
C LEU A 196 10.79 32.92 4.94
N CYS A 197 11.11 32.96 6.21
CA CYS A 197 11.49 34.17 6.92
C CYS A 197 12.80 34.76 6.37
N MET A 198 13.84 33.93 6.20
CA MET A 198 15.13 34.33 5.66
C MET A 198 15.01 34.88 4.25
N SER A 199 14.23 34.22 3.39
CA SER A 199 14.03 34.67 2.02
C SER A 199 13.43 36.08 1.94
N ARG A 200 12.49 36.41 2.84
CA ARG A 200 11.85 37.73 2.92
C ARG A 200 12.77 38.80 3.50
N LEU A 201 13.67 38.44 4.41
CA LEU A 201 14.58 39.38 5.05
C LEU A 201 15.80 39.72 4.22
N LEU A 202 16.37 38.72 3.54
CA LEU A 202 17.69 38.80 2.90
C LEU A 202 17.67 38.88 1.39
N LEU A 203 16.63 38.37 0.73
CA LEU A 203 16.58 38.30 -0.72
C LEU A 203 15.80 39.44 -1.35
N SER A 204 16.07 39.73 -2.61
CA SER A 204 15.22 40.60 -3.42
C SER A 204 13.81 40.03 -3.57
N THR A 205 12.81 40.88 -3.79
CA THR A 205 11.39 40.49 -3.83
C THR A 205 11.10 39.34 -4.81
N ASP A 206 11.80 39.33 -5.95
CA ASP A 206 11.59 38.27 -6.97
C ASP A 206 12.23 36.93 -6.55
N LYS A 207 13.46 36.99 -6.02
CA LYS A 207 14.13 35.80 -5.48
C LYS A 207 13.39 35.23 -4.29
N ALA A 208 12.92 36.10 -3.38
CA ALA A 208 12.12 35.69 -2.23
C ALA A 208 10.81 35.02 -2.64
N ARG A 209 10.11 35.54 -3.66
CA ARG A 209 8.90 34.89 -4.23
C ARG A 209 9.19 33.51 -4.82
N TRP A 210 10.32 33.36 -5.49
CA TRP A 210 10.72 32.06 -6.05
C TRP A 210 11.02 31.03 -4.95
N VAL A 211 11.85 31.40 -3.95
CA VAL A 211 12.13 30.53 -2.78
C VAL A 211 10.85 30.15 -2.06
N ASN A 212 9.96 31.10 -1.80
CA ASN A 212 8.68 30.83 -1.14
C ASN A 212 7.82 29.81 -1.89
N ARG A 213 7.80 29.86 -3.21
CA ARG A 213 7.06 28.88 -4.04
C ARG A 213 7.64 27.47 -3.91
N ILE A 214 8.97 27.35 -3.93
CA ILE A 214 9.64 26.05 -3.78
C ILE A 214 9.38 25.49 -2.39
N VAL A 215 9.56 26.30 -1.33
CA VAL A 215 9.34 25.84 0.04
C VAL A 215 7.88 25.42 0.25
N GLN A 216 6.91 26.15 -0.28
CA GLN A 216 5.50 25.76 -0.23
C GLN A 216 5.25 24.43 -0.96
N ALA A 217 5.86 24.24 -2.13
CA ALA A 217 5.72 22.99 -2.87
C ALA A 217 6.32 21.80 -2.10
N VAL A 218 7.52 21.96 -1.54
CA VAL A 218 8.19 20.94 -0.73
C VAL A 218 7.37 20.59 0.52
N LEU A 219 6.86 21.61 1.24
CA LEU A 219 5.98 21.38 2.39
C LEU A 219 4.72 20.59 2.01
N LEU A 220 4.08 20.93 0.90
CA LEU A 220 2.92 20.19 0.43
C LEU A 220 3.26 18.74 0.08
N ILE A 221 4.42 18.50 -0.56
CA ILE A 221 4.89 17.15 -0.85
C ILE A 221 5.09 16.37 0.46
N ILE A 222 5.75 16.96 1.45
CA ILE A 222 5.98 16.32 2.75
C ILE A 222 4.66 15.98 3.44
N LEU A 223 3.72 16.93 3.51
CA LEU A 223 2.41 16.71 4.16
C LEU A 223 1.57 15.64 3.46
N LEU A 224 1.53 15.68 2.12
CA LEU A 224 0.82 14.66 1.34
C LEU A 224 1.47 13.27 1.54
N SER A 225 2.79 13.19 1.42
CA SER A 225 3.52 11.93 1.58
C SER A 225 3.32 11.33 2.98
N TRP A 226 3.32 12.17 4.01
CA TRP A 226 3.03 11.75 5.38
C TRP A 226 1.63 11.14 5.49
N ASN A 227 0.61 11.84 4.99
CA ASN A 227 -0.76 11.34 5.02
C ASN A 227 -0.90 10.03 4.24
N TYR A 228 -0.25 9.91 3.09
CA TYR A 228 -0.29 8.70 2.27
C TYR A 228 0.39 7.49 2.91
N MET A 229 1.40 7.71 3.75
CA MET A 229 2.06 6.61 4.46
C MET A 229 1.32 6.15 5.70
N PHE A 230 0.70 7.08 6.43
CA PHE A 230 0.19 6.81 7.77
C PHE A 230 -1.33 6.99 7.93
N ASN A 231 -2.03 7.32 6.85
CA ASN A 231 -3.48 7.62 6.89
C ASN A 231 -3.86 8.56 8.03
N THR A 232 -3.07 9.62 8.24
CA THR A 232 -3.09 10.50 9.43
C THR A 232 -4.45 11.15 9.69
N PHE A 233 -5.27 11.34 8.65
CA PHE A 233 -6.60 11.93 8.74
C PHE A 233 -7.71 10.88 8.66
N ASP A 234 -7.35 9.60 8.82
CA ASP A 234 -8.27 8.47 8.76
C ASP A 234 -9.19 8.53 7.51
N ALA A 235 -8.60 8.98 6.41
CA ALA A 235 -9.31 9.11 5.14
C ALA A 235 -9.58 7.76 4.49
N ALA A 236 -8.65 6.82 4.66
CA ALA A 236 -8.75 5.47 4.12
C ALA A 236 -9.47 4.53 5.09
N ASN A 237 -10.03 3.44 4.55
CA ASN A 237 -10.80 2.44 5.28
C ASN A 237 -9.96 1.70 6.33
N GLU A 238 -10.63 0.98 7.22
CA GLU A 238 -10.04 0.15 8.29
C GLU A 238 -8.94 -0.80 7.79
N ASN A 239 -9.05 -1.28 6.56
CA ASN A 239 -8.07 -2.18 5.93
C ASN A 239 -6.93 -1.45 5.18
N PHE A 240 -6.63 -0.21 5.52
CA PHE A 240 -5.57 0.56 4.84
C PHE A 240 -4.24 -0.17 4.72
N SER A 241 -3.81 -0.86 5.78
CA SER A 241 -2.54 -1.61 5.80
C SER A 241 -2.54 -2.83 4.88
N ALA A 242 -3.70 -3.43 4.68
CA ALA A 242 -3.91 -4.64 3.87
C ALA A 242 -4.56 -4.34 2.50
N PHE A 243 -4.74 -3.04 2.15
CA PHE A 243 -5.39 -2.68 0.90
C PHE A 243 -4.65 -3.25 -0.31
N GLU A 244 -5.37 -4.08 -1.07
CA GLU A 244 -4.83 -4.76 -2.25
C GLU A 244 -3.52 -5.56 -1.96
N ALA A 245 -3.45 -6.20 -0.79
CA ALA A 245 -2.29 -6.99 -0.39
C ALA A 245 -1.97 -8.10 -1.39
N PHE A 246 -2.99 -8.71 -2.02
CA PHE A 246 -2.79 -9.72 -3.07
C PHE A 246 -2.10 -9.11 -4.30
N SER A 247 -2.57 -7.96 -4.79
CA SER A 247 -1.91 -7.27 -5.91
C SER A 247 -0.48 -6.86 -5.56
N GLU A 248 -0.24 -6.37 -4.34
CA GLU A 248 1.08 -5.98 -3.86
C GLU A 248 2.02 -7.20 -3.72
N SER A 249 1.48 -8.39 -3.36
CA SER A 249 2.26 -9.63 -3.26
C SER A 249 2.90 -10.04 -4.59
N LEU A 250 2.36 -9.63 -5.73
CA LEU A 250 2.98 -9.83 -7.04
C LEU A 250 4.31 -9.06 -7.20
N VAL A 251 4.46 -7.95 -6.49
CA VAL A 251 5.69 -7.15 -6.49
C VAL A 251 6.63 -7.62 -5.38
N THR A 252 6.12 -7.81 -4.17
CA THR A 252 6.93 -8.30 -3.05
C THR A 252 7.45 -9.70 -3.34
N GLY A 253 6.68 -10.54 -4.02
CA GLY A 253 7.08 -11.88 -4.41
C GLY A 253 8.34 -11.91 -5.30
N VAL A 254 8.47 -11.03 -6.29
CA VAL A 254 9.71 -10.96 -7.09
C VAL A 254 10.88 -10.36 -6.30
N ILE A 255 10.62 -9.51 -5.32
CA ILE A 255 11.65 -8.97 -4.41
C ILE A 255 12.17 -10.09 -3.49
N GLU A 256 11.28 -10.84 -2.87
CA GLU A 256 11.60 -11.97 -1.99
C GLU A 256 12.35 -13.08 -2.73
N ALA A 257 11.89 -13.41 -3.94
CA ALA A 257 12.57 -14.39 -4.79
C ALA A 257 14.00 -13.96 -5.10
N GLU A 258 14.25 -12.70 -5.43
CA GLU A 258 15.58 -12.15 -5.66
C GLU A 258 16.43 -12.24 -4.40
N GLN A 259 15.90 -11.82 -3.25
CA GLN A 259 16.60 -11.85 -1.97
C GLN A 259 16.92 -13.27 -1.48
N ASN A 260 16.10 -14.24 -1.86
CA ASN A 260 16.31 -15.65 -1.55
C ASN A 260 17.02 -16.41 -2.67
N SER A 261 17.47 -15.73 -3.73
CA SER A 261 18.14 -16.32 -4.91
C SER A 261 17.30 -17.41 -5.60
N VAL A 262 15.97 -17.25 -5.57
CA VAL A 262 15.03 -18.18 -6.19
C VAL A 262 14.80 -17.80 -7.65
N LYS A 263 14.94 -18.77 -8.54
CA LYS A 263 14.69 -18.58 -9.98
C LYS A 263 13.22 -18.81 -10.31
N GLU A 264 12.78 -18.16 -11.37
CA GLU A 264 11.45 -18.33 -11.91
C GLU A 264 11.14 -19.81 -12.24
N ASN A 265 9.98 -20.25 -11.80
CA ASN A 265 9.46 -21.58 -12.07
C ASN A 265 8.07 -21.43 -12.73
N ASP A 266 7.85 -22.09 -13.85
CA ASP A 266 6.70 -21.87 -14.74
C ASP A 266 5.36 -22.47 -14.26
N THR A 267 5.23 -22.91 -13.01
CA THR A 267 4.26 -23.95 -12.69
C THR A 267 3.11 -23.56 -11.75
N ILE A 268 2.83 -22.32 -11.45
CA ILE A 268 1.70 -22.02 -10.56
C ILE A 268 0.64 -21.19 -11.27
N GLY A 269 -0.55 -21.78 -11.47
CA GLY A 269 -1.78 -21.07 -11.74
C GLY A 269 -2.36 -20.53 -10.43
N THR A 270 -2.59 -19.23 -10.37
CA THR A 270 -3.49 -18.69 -9.35
C THR A 270 -4.93 -18.79 -9.84
N ILE A 271 -5.88 -18.85 -8.90
CA ILE A 271 -7.32 -19.02 -9.16
C ILE A 271 -7.86 -18.01 -10.16
N ASP A 272 -7.30 -16.81 -10.20
CA ASP A 272 -7.82 -15.68 -10.97
C ASP A 272 -7.13 -15.45 -12.32
N VAL A 273 -6.07 -16.19 -12.62
CA VAL A 273 -5.32 -16.02 -13.87
C VAL A 273 -5.04 -17.38 -14.47
N PRO A 274 -5.67 -17.74 -15.59
CA PRO A 274 -5.28 -18.93 -16.32
C PRO A 274 -3.83 -18.74 -16.77
N LEU A 275 -2.91 -19.32 -16.04
CA LEU A 275 -1.52 -19.44 -16.45
C LEU A 275 -1.47 -20.44 -17.60
N VAL A 276 -1.03 -19.97 -18.74
CA VAL A 276 -0.68 -20.85 -19.84
C VAL A 276 0.52 -21.65 -19.36
N LEU A 277 0.29 -22.91 -19.10
CA LEU A 277 1.31 -23.90 -18.77
C LEU A 277 2.21 -24.06 -19.99
N SER A 278 3.34 -23.38 -20.04
CA SER A 278 4.42 -23.73 -20.96
C SER A 278 5.44 -24.52 -20.16
N GLY A 279 5.64 -25.78 -20.56
CA GLY A 279 6.47 -26.75 -19.83
C GLY A 279 7.98 -26.55 -19.96
N GLU A 280 8.50 -25.34 -20.21
CA GLU A 280 9.91 -25.09 -20.34
C GLU A 280 10.44 -24.31 -19.14
N LYS A 281 11.47 -24.87 -18.49
CA LYS A 281 12.22 -24.26 -17.39
C LYS A 281 12.91 -22.98 -17.89
N GLN A 282 12.43 -21.82 -17.46
CA GLN A 282 13.08 -20.55 -17.78
C GLN A 282 14.21 -20.25 -16.78
N LYS A 283 15.38 -19.86 -17.32
CA LYS A 283 16.59 -19.64 -16.53
C LYS A 283 16.66 -18.28 -15.82
N ASP A 284 15.85 -17.31 -16.20
CA ASP A 284 15.90 -15.94 -15.69
C ASP A 284 14.49 -15.40 -15.44
N ASN A 285 14.33 -14.56 -14.39
CA ASN A 285 13.08 -13.88 -14.07
C ASN A 285 12.72 -12.85 -15.16
N LYS A 286 12.02 -13.30 -16.21
CA LYS A 286 11.68 -12.47 -17.37
C LYS A 286 10.60 -11.43 -17.08
N TYR A 287 9.68 -11.74 -16.17
CA TYR A 287 8.62 -10.84 -15.77
C TYR A 287 9.01 -10.07 -14.51
N GLY A 288 8.42 -8.90 -14.36
CA GLY A 288 8.64 -8.07 -13.17
C GLY A 288 7.64 -8.31 -12.04
N LEU A 289 6.67 -9.19 -12.25
CA LEU A 289 5.63 -9.53 -11.28
C LEU A 289 5.53 -11.04 -11.14
N GLY A 290 5.25 -11.51 -9.93
CA GLY A 290 5.09 -12.94 -9.67
C GLY A 290 4.78 -13.24 -8.22
N ILE A 291 4.21 -14.40 -7.96
CA ILE A 291 3.93 -14.90 -6.62
C ILE A 291 5.11 -15.76 -6.17
N TYR A 292 5.70 -15.38 -5.05
CA TYR A 292 6.67 -16.19 -4.35
C TYR A 292 5.94 -17.09 -3.37
N THR A 293 6.24 -18.38 -3.43
CA THR A 293 5.71 -19.37 -2.49
C THR A 293 6.84 -20.20 -1.93
N ASP A 294 6.76 -20.47 -0.63
CA ASP A 294 7.45 -21.58 0.01
C ASP A 294 6.38 -22.63 0.31
N LEU A 295 6.58 -23.89 -0.12
CA LEU A 295 5.58 -24.95 0.02
C LEU A 295 5.13 -25.17 1.47
N LEU A 296 5.96 -24.79 2.42
CA LEU A 296 5.76 -24.93 3.86
C LEU A 296 5.90 -23.59 4.59
N GLY A 297 5.94 -22.47 3.85
CA GLY A 297 6.03 -21.13 4.39
C GLY A 297 4.67 -20.55 4.77
N GLU A 298 4.67 -19.29 5.13
CA GLU A 298 3.54 -18.46 5.60
C GLU A 298 2.30 -18.47 4.68
N HIS A 299 2.42 -18.97 3.44
CA HIS A 299 1.34 -19.09 2.46
C HIS A 299 0.62 -20.46 2.45
N MET A 300 1.04 -21.40 3.24
CA MET A 300 0.13 -22.47 3.62
C MET A 300 -0.94 -21.81 4.48
N ASN A 301 -2.12 -21.64 3.90
CA ASN A 301 -3.21 -20.99 4.58
C ASN A 301 -3.43 -21.70 5.92
N HIS A 302 -3.04 -21.04 6.99
CA HIS A 302 -3.16 -21.56 8.36
C HIS A 302 -4.57 -22.12 8.61
N ASP A 303 -5.56 -21.40 8.08
CA ASP A 303 -6.96 -21.73 8.21
C ASP A 303 -7.34 -22.99 7.40
N MET A 304 -6.72 -23.22 6.25
CA MET A 304 -6.98 -24.44 5.46
C MET A 304 -6.40 -25.71 6.06
N VAL A 305 -5.24 -25.62 6.73
CA VAL A 305 -4.57 -26.81 7.28
C VAL A 305 -5.05 -27.13 8.68
N PHE A 306 -5.48 -26.15 9.47
CA PHE A 306 -5.76 -26.33 10.90
C PHE A 306 -7.19 -25.99 11.36
N GLN A 307 -7.97 -25.24 10.59
CA GLN A 307 -9.31 -24.78 11.00
C GLN A 307 -10.47 -25.34 10.17
N SER A 308 -10.22 -25.91 8.98
CA SER A 308 -11.29 -26.48 8.17
C SER A 308 -11.79 -27.81 8.74
N ASP A 309 -13.10 -27.92 8.91
CA ASP A 309 -13.76 -29.20 9.13
C ASP A 309 -13.43 -30.18 8.00
N ASP A 310 -13.32 -31.47 8.33
CA ASP A 310 -12.87 -32.56 7.43
C ASP A 310 -13.65 -32.68 6.09
N ASN A 311 -14.75 -31.96 5.92
CA ASN A 311 -15.65 -32.09 4.77
C ASN A 311 -15.34 -31.16 3.60
N TRP A 312 -14.27 -30.39 3.66
CA TRP A 312 -14.01 -29.29 2.73
C TRP A 312 -13.27 -29.71 1.45
N ILE A 313 -12.39 -30.70 1.58
CA ILE A 313 -11.63 -31.25 0.47
C ILE A 313 -11.77 -32.77 0.48
N ASP A 314 -12.32 -33.32 -0.60
CA ASP A 314 -12.47 -34.76 -0.78
C ASP A 314 -11.15 -35.49 -0.61
N GLY A 315 -11.14 -36.47 0.30
CA GLY A 315 -9.99 -37.32 0.57
C GLY A 315 -9.02 -36.80 1.63
N TYR A 316 -9.12 -35.55 2.07
CA TYR A 316 -8.31 -34.99 3.15
C TYR A 316 -9.00 -35.16 4.52
N SER A 317 -8.22 -35.49 5.53
CA SER A 317 -8.68 -35.52 6.93
C SER A 317 -7.56 -35.15 7.90
N ARG A 318 -7.88 -34.23 8.81
CA ARG A 318 -6.98 -33.84 9.91
C ARG A 318 -6.70 -34.95 10.91
N THR A 319 -7.58 -35.93 10.98
CA THR A 319 -7.44 -37.08 11.88
C THR A 319 -6.53 -38.17 11.32
N LYS A 320 -6.07 -38.00 10.07
CA LYS A 320 -5.09 -38.87 9.42
C LYS A 320 -3.72 -38.18 9.35
N PRO A 321 -2.63 -38.94 9.16
CA PRO A 321 -1.31 -38.34 8.93
C PRO A 321 -1.19 -37.74 7.51
N GLN A 322 -2.03 -36.78 7.22
CA GLN A 322 -2.14 -36.13 5.92
C GLN A 322 -1.79 -34.64 6.00
N LEU A 323 -1.07 -34.14 4.99
CA LEU A 323 -0.70 -32.74 4.81
C LEU A 323 -1.34 -32.23 3.53
N LEU A 324 -1.91 -31.03 3.61
CA LEU A 324 -2.48 -30.33 2.46
C LEU A 324 -1.52 -29.22 2.01
N ILE A 325 -1.06 -29.28 0.76
CA ILE A 325 -0.18 -28.28 0.16
C ILE A 325 -0.71 -27.82 -1.19
N ALA A 326 -0.23 -26.67 -1.70
CA ALA A 326 -0.61 -26.20 -3.02
C ALA A 326 -0.16 -27.17 -4.12
N ASN A 327 -1.04 -27.44 -5.10
CA ASN A 327 -0.77 -28.35 -6.23
C ASN A 327 0.14 -27.66 -7.25
N THR A 328 1.45 -27.69 -7.00
CA THR A 328 2.48 -27.13 -7.88
C THR A 328 3.45 -28.22 -8.34
N GLU A 329 4.20 -27.98 -9.42
CA GLU A 329 5.18 -28.97 -9.88
C GLU A 329 6.32 -29.17 -8.86
N ILE A 330 6.69 -28.12 -8.15
CA ILE A 330 7.65 -28.24 -7.03
C ILE A 330 7.04 -29.09 -5.92
N ALA A 331 5.78 -28.88 -5.57
CA ALA A 331 5.08 -29.68 -4.58
C ALA A 331 5.02 -31.13 -4.98
N LYS A 332 4.62 -31.41 -6.23
CA LYS A 332 4.57 -32.78 -6.77
C LYS A 332 5.93 -33.45 -6.72
N THR A 333 6.99 -32.71 -7.08
CA THR A 333 8.37 -33.22 -7.03
C THR A 333 8.81 -33.44 -5.59
N ALA A 334 8.59 -32.50 -4.70
CA ALA A 334 8.98 -32.61 -3.30
C ALA A 334 8.19 -33.73 -2.59
N ALA A 335 6.90 -33.87 -2.88
CA ALA A 335 6.00 -34.84 -2.29
C ALA A 335 5.96 -36.19 -3.01
N THR A 336 6.93 -36.47 -3.88
CA THR A 336 7.04 -37.77 -4.56
C THR A 336 7.08 -38.92 -3.54
N VAL A 337 6.28 -39.98 -3.78
CA VAL A 337 6.25 -41.15 -2.92
C VAL A 337 7.63 -41.76 -2.71
N GLY A 338 8.00 -41.98 -1.46
CA GLY A 338 9.32 -42.42 -1.02
C GLY A 338 10.32 -41.29 -0.70
N ASN A 339 9.97 -40.03 -0.95
CA ASN A 339 10.66 -38.89 -0.34
C ASN A 339 10.26 -38.76 1.13
N SER A 340 10.95 -37.95 1.89
CA SER A 340 10.66 -37.71 3.29
C SER A 340 10.46 -36.25 3.62
N ILE A 341 9.68 -35.97 4.66
CA ILE A 341 9.52 -34.65 5.26
C ILE A 341 10.06 -34.69 6.68
N LYS A 342 10.90 -33.74 7.04
CA LYS A 342 11.46 -33.58 8.38
C LYS A 342 10.92 -32.32 9.02
N PHE A 343 10.27 -32.46 10.18
CA PHE A 343 9.72 -31.38 10.95
C PHE A 343 10.75 -30.68 11.84
N ALA A 344 10.42 -29.48 12.33
CA ALA A 344 11.32 -28.69 13.16
C ALA A 344 11.67 -29.37 14.50
N ASN A 345 10.79 -30.22 15.03
CA ASN A 345 11.03 -31.04 16.21
C ASN A 345 12.03 -32.19 15.98
N GLY A 346 12.50 -32.37 14.74
CA GLY A 346 13.47 -33.38 14.34
C GLY A 346 12.85 -34.69 13.84
N GLU A 347 11.54 -34.90 13.96
CA GLU A 347 10.85 -36.08 13.43
C GLU A 347 10.85 -36.07 11.91
N SER A 348 11.02 -37.23 11.29
CA SER A 348 11.06 -37.40 9.84
C SER A 348 10.10 -38.52 9.41
N PHE A 349 9.31 -38.26 8.40
CA PHE A 349 8.30 -39.17 7.91
C PHE A 349 8.43 -39.38 6.41
N GLU A 350 8.32 -40.65 5.99
CA GLU A 350 8.28 -41.03 4.59
C GLU A 350 6.91 -40.68 3.97
N ILE A 351 6.90 -40.15 2.77
CA ILE A 351 5.69 -39.88 1.99
C ILE A 351 5.26 -41.18 1.33
N ILE A 352 4.10 -41.70 1.71
CA ILE A 352 3.57 -42.99 1.22
C ILE A 352 2.49 -42.84 0.17
N LYS A 353 1.84 -41.68 0.08
CA LYS A 353 0.79 -41.40 -0.90
C LYS A 353 0.76 -39.92 -1.25
N GLN A 354 0.44 -39.63 -2.51
CA GLN A 354 0.24 -38.30 -3.05
C GLN A 354 -1.01 -38.31 -3.91
N GLU A 355 -1.96 -37.44 -3.64
CA GLU A 355 -3.23 -37.33 -4.34
C GLU A 355 -3.50 -35.89 -4.73
N GLN A 356 -3.98 -35.69 -5.93
CA GLN A 356 -4.39 -34.36 -6.37
C GLN A 356 -5.86 -34.15 -5.98
N ALA A 357 -6.14 -33.07 -5.28
CA ALA A 357 -7.46 -32.64 -4.89
C ALA A 357 -7.63 -31.18 -5.33
N ASP A 358 -8.14 -30.99 -6.53
CA ASP A 358 -8.35 -29.70 -7.18
C ASP A 358 -7.05 -28.87 -7.24
N MET A 359 -7.01 -27.73 -6.57
CA MET A 359 -5.81 -26.87 -6.50
C MET A 359 -4.85 -27.29 -5.39
N ASN A 360 -5.15 -28.34 -4.67
CA ASN A 360 -4.36 -28.84 -3.58
C ASN A 360 -3.77 -30.20 -3.88
N LEU A 361 -2.73 -30.53 -3.15
CA LEU A 361 -2.08 -31.82 -3.14
C LEU A 361 -2.18 -32.39 -1.71
N ILE A 362 -2.79 -33.55 -1.59
CA ILE A 362 -2.88 -34.29 -0.33
C ILE A 362 -1.70 -35.24 -0.25
N ILE A 363 -0.88 -35.07 0.78
CA ILE A 363 0.27 -35.93 1.06
C ILE A 363 -0.06 -36.77 2.29
N THR A 364 0.07 -38.11 2.17
CA THR A 364 -0.04 -39.01 3.32
C THR A 364 1.35 -39.43 3.76
N LEU A 365 1.59 -39.25 5.06
CA LEU A 365 2.85 -39.60 5.70
C LEU A 365 2.78 -40.95 6.38
N LYS A 366 3.91 -41.66 6.44
CA LYS A 366 4.06 -42.88 7.24
C LYS A 366 4.26 -42.50 8.70
N ALA A 367 3.20 -42.08 9.35
CA ALA A 367 3.20 -41.68 10.75
C ALA A 367 2.09 -42.37 11.53
N GLU A 368 2.34 -42.69 12.80
CA GLU A 368 1.37 -43.31 13.68
C GLU A 368 0.35 -42.29 14.23
N LYS A 369 0.72 -41.00 14.23
CA LYS A 369 -0.08 -39.91 14.77
C LYS A 369 -0.69 -39.11 13.65
N ALA A 370 -1.88 -38.58 13.85
CA ALA A 370 -2.51 -37.60 13.02
C ALA A 370 -1.71 -36.27 13.02
N LEU A 371 -1.78 -35.47 11.95
CA LEU A 371 -1.04 -34.21 11.89
C LEU A 371 -1.53 -33.15 12.87
N ASN A 372 -2.77 -33.22 13.33
CA ASN A 372 -3.28 -32.37 14.42
C ASN A 372 -2.55 -32.56 15.76
N ALA A 373 -1.76 -33.64 15.91
CA ALA A 373 -0.88 -33.83 17.04
C ALA A 373 0.45 -33.06 16.98
N TYR A 374 0.73 -32.41 15.83
CA TYR A 374 1.94 -31.59 15.60
C TYR A 374 1.59 -30.11 15.63
N LYS A 375 2.53 -29.32 16.13
CA LYS A 375 2.37 -27.87 16.17
C LYS A 375 2.54 -27.28 14.79
N TYR A 376 1.77 -26.26 14.49
CA TYR A 376 1.89 -25.49 13.25
C TYR A 376 3.33 -24.99 13.01
N GLY A 377 4.00 -24.48 14.03
CA GLY A 377 5.38 -24.03 13.93
C GLY A 377 6.39 -25.12 13.54
N ASP A 378 6.10 -26.38 13.84
CA ASP A 378 6.95 -27.51 13.42
C ASP A 378 6.73 -27.82 11.94
N LEU A 379 5.51 -27.66 11.43
CA LEU A 379 5.16 -27.83 10.02
C LEU A 379 5.73 -26.70 9.17
N LEU A 380 5.68 -25.45 9.63
CA LEU A 380 6.22 -24.28 8.92
C LEU A 380 7.72 -24.37 8.65
N LYS A 381 8.46 -25.07 9.51
CA LYS A 381 9.92 -25.26 9.40
C LYS A 381 10.28 -26.60 8.78
N ALA A 382 9.31 -27.38 8.34
CA ALA A 382 9.56 -28.69 7.74
C ALA A 382 10.38 -28.56 6.44
N LYS A 383 11.17 -29.58 6.14
CA LYS A 383 11.98 -29.65 4.95
C LYS A 383 11.77 -30.98 4.26
N PHE A 384 11.74 -30.96 2.94
CA PHE A 384 11.65 -32.17 2.12
C PHE A 384 13.02 -32.67 1.75
N TYR A 385 13.15 -33.99 1.72
CA TYR A 385 14.35 -34.70 1.32
C TYR A 385 14.01 -35.77 0.28
N ASP A 386 14.89 -35.96 -0.71
CA ASP A 386 14.78 -37.04 -1.67
C ASP A 386 15.15 -38.39 -1.03
N LYS A 387 14.96 -39.48 -1.81
CA LYS A 387 15.34 -40.84 -1.36
C LYS A 387 16.82 -41.01 -1.05
N GLY A 388 17.67 -40.11 -1.56
CA GLY A 388 19.10 -40.06 -1.30
C GLY A 388 19.46 -39.25 -0.05
N GLY A 389 18.48 -38.62 0.62
CA GLY A 389 18.71 -37.78 1.80
C GLY A 389 19.14 -36.35 1.45
N ASN A 390 19.06 -35.91 0.20
CA ASN A 390 19.36 -34.55 -0.20
C ASN A 390 18.12 -33.67 0.01
N GLN A 391 18.31 -32.48 0.56
CA GLN A 391 17.21 -31.52 0.76
C GLN A 391 16.69 -31.03 -0.60
N ILE A 392 15.36 -31.06 -0.76
CA ILE A 392 14.66 -30.60 -1.96
C ILE A 392 14.31 -29.12 -1.80
N GLN A 393 14.50 -28.33 -2.84
CA GLN A 393 14.08 -26.91 -2.87
C GLN A 393 12.55 -26.81 -2.93
N THR A 394 11.97 -26.11 -1.97
CA THR A 394 10.51 -25.92 -1.83
C THR A 394 10.04 -24.52 -2.22
N LYS A 395 10.98 -23.59 -2.41
CA LYS A 395 10.72 -22.21 -2.77
C LYS A 395 10.57 -22.05 -4.27
N SER A 396 9.54 -21.34 -4.71
CA SER A 396 9.32 -21.05 -6.12
C SER A 396 8.79 -19.65 -6.37
N LEU A 397 9.00 -19.15 -7.61
CA LEU A 397 8.42 -17.92 -8.11
C LEU A 397 7.57 -18.24 -9.33
N ALA A 398 6.26 -17.99 -9.25
CA ALA A 398 5.36 -18.04 -10.38
C ALA A 398 5.19 -16.68 -11.02
N SER A 399 5.57 -16.53 -12.27
CA SER A 399 5.49 -15.27 -12.99
C SER A 399 4.07 -14.86 -13.33
N TYR A 400 3.73 -13.61 -13.07
CA TYR A 400 2.48 -13.00 -13.52
C TYR A 400 2.66 -12.44 -14.94
N LYS A 401 2.16 -13.21 -15.93
CA LYS A 401 2.43 -12.97 -17.36
C LYS A 401 1.51 -11.91 -18.01
N SER A 402 0.46 -11.45 -17.35
CA SER A 402 -0.49 -10.48 -17.92
C SER A 402 0.07 -9.05 -18.07
N GLN A 403 1.23 -8.78 -17.48
CA GLN A 403 1.90 -7.47 -17.53
C GLN A 403 3.41 -7.63 -17.65
N TYR A 404 4.08 -6.59 -18.17
CA TYR A 404 5.54 -6.55 -18.20
C TYR A 404 6.14 -6.40 -16.79
N GLY A 405 5.48 -5.63 -15.92
CA GLY A 405 5.84 -5.46 -14.52
C GLY A 405 7.08 -4.60 -14.29
N LEU A 406 7.18 -3.43 -14.96
CA LEU A 406 8.34 -2.53 -14.82
C LEU A 406 8.61 -2.14 -13.38
N GLN A 407 7.56 -1.89 -12.57
CA GLN A 407 7.68 -1.55 -11.16
C GLN A 407 8.39 -2.64 -10.36
N GLY A 408 8.02 -3.89 -10.50
CA GLY A 408 8.70 -4.99 -9.80
C GLY A 408 10.14 -5.18 -10.25
N ARG A 409 10.46 -4.93 -11.53
CA ARG A 409 11.85 -4.94 -12.03
C ARG A 409 12.70 -3.85 -11.37
N ILE A 410 12.16 -2.63 -11.26
CA ILE A 410 12.85 -1.51 -10.62
C ILE A 410 12.99 -1.77 -9.13
N PHE A 411 11.90 -2.17 -8.47
CA PHE A 411 11.87 -2.34 -7.02
C PHE A 411 12.76 -3.49 -6.54
N ARG A 412 12.78 -4.63 -7.24
CA ARG A 412 13.73 -5.71 -6.90
C ARG A 412 15.20 -5.27 -7.06
N HIS A 413 15.50 -4.41 -8.05
CA HIS A 413 16.84 -3.88 -8.20
C HIS A 413 17.22 -2.93 -7.04
N ILE A 414 16.29 -2.05 -6.63
CA ILE A 414 16.47 -1.17 -5.47
C ILE A 414 16.60 -1.99 -4.18
N ALA A 415 15.81 -3.04 -4.02
CA ALA A 415 15.80 -3.91 -2.84
C ALA A 415 17.14 -4.60 -2.55
N ARG A 416 18.02 -4.74 -3.55
CA ARG A 416 19.39 -5.27 -3.35
C ARG A 416 20.25 -4.41 -2.42
N TYR A 417 19.91 -3.13 -2.29
CA TYR A 417 20.66 -2.15 -1.49
C TYR A 417 20.00 -1.83 -0.15
N ILE A 418 18.90 -2.52 0.17
CA ILE A 418 18.08 -2.25 1.37
C ILE A 418 18.00 -3.57 2.17
N THR A 419 18.00 -3.47 3.49
CA THR A 419 17.82 -4.64 4.38
C THR A 419 16.39 -5.20 4.23
N LYS A 420 16.25 -6.53 4.33
CA LYS A 420 14.97 -7.23 4.12
C LYS A 420 13.82 -6.60 4.90
N ASP A 421 14.04 -6.29 6.17
CA ASP A 421 13.03 -5.75 7.08
C ASP A 421 12.56 -4.33 6.72
N GLN A 422 13.29 -3.60 5.89
CA GLN A 422 13.00 -2.19 5.55
C GLN A 422 12.52 -2.01 4.11
N VAL A 423 12.66 -3.03 3.26
CA VAL A 423 12.40 -2.90 1.81
C VAL A 423 11.01 -2.39 1.50
N LEU A 424 10.00 -3.03 2.06
CA LEU A 424 8.61 -2.69 1.77
C LEU A 424 8.31 -1.24 2.14
N GLU A 425 8.73 -0.83 3.32
CA GLU A 425 8.47 0.51 3.83
C GLU A 425 9.19 1.60 3.04
N VAL A 426 10.45 1.37 2.65
CA VAL A 426 11.20 2.31 1.80
C VAL A 426 10.54 2.45 0.43
N LEU A 427 10.10 1.35 -0.18
CA LEU A 427 9.47 1.38 -1.49
C LEU A 427 8.06 2.02 -1.44
N ASN A 428 7.26 1.73 -0.41
CA ASN A 428 5.96 2.37 -0.20
C ASN A 428 6.12 3.88 0.03
N THR A 429 7.13 4.29 0.82
CA THR A 429 7.50 5.70 1.01
C THR A 429 7.90 6.36 -0.31
N LEU A 430 8.67 5.68 -1.14
CA LEU A 430 9.05 6.19 -2.47
C LEU A 430 7.82 6.42 -3.36
N CYS A 431 6.87 5.46 -3.39
CA CYS A 431 5.62 5.61 -4.11
C CYS A 431 4.79 6.79 -3.59
N ALA A 432 4.70 6.97 -2.27
CA ALA A 432 3.99 8.08 -1.64
C ALA A 432 4.60 9.44 -2.01
N ILE A 433 5.93 9.58 -1.98
CA ILE A 433 6.63 10.81 -2.36
C ILE A 433 6.44 11.13 -3.85
N LEU A 434 6.56 10.14 -4.72
CA LEU A 434 6.37 10.33 -6.16
C LEU A 434 4.94 10.76 -6.48
N THR A 435 3.94 10.13 -5.87
CA THR A 435 2.53 10.51 -6.05
C THR A 435 2.25 11.92 -5.52
N ALA A 436 2.73 12.24 -4.31
CA ALA A 436 2.61 13.58 -3.75
C ALA A 436 3.25 14.64 -4.66
N THR A 437 4.42 14.33 -5.21
CA THR A 437 5.12 15.24 -6.15
C THR A 437 4.28 15.51 -7.39
N VAL A 438 3.72 14.48 -8.02
CA VAL A 438 2.86 14.63 -9.20
C VAL A 438 1.61 15.46 -8.88
N PHE A 439 0.95 15.21 -7.74
CA PHE A 439 -0.23 15.97 -7.33
C PHE A 439 0.10 17.43 -7.03
N VAL A 440 1.22 17.72 -6.39
CA VAL A 440 1.65 19.12 -6.15
C VAL A 440 1.93 19.83 -7.46
N ILE A 441 2.53 19.18 -8.47
CA ILE A 441 2.71 19.73 -9.80
C ILE A 441 1.36 20.06 -10.44
N ILE A 442 0.37 19.14 -10.38
CA ILE A 442 -0.98 19.36 -10.91
C ILE A 442 -1.63 20.56 -10.22
N VAL A 443 -1.58 20.64 -8.88
CA VAL A 443 -2.14 21.75 -8.10
C VAL A 443 -1.50 23.09 -8.48
N ILE A 444 -0.19 23.16 -8.66
CA ILE A 444 0.52 24.37 -9.10
C ILE A 444 0.09 24.78 -10.50
N LEU A 445 -0.03 23.84 -11.41
CA LEU A 445 -0.45 24.10 -12.80
C LEU A 445 -1.92 24.52 -12.88
N LEU A 446 -2.81 23.91 -12.09
CA LEU A 446 -4.21 24.30 -11.97
C LEU A 446 -4.36 25.71 -11.36
N LYS A 447 -3.58 26.03 -10.31
CA LYS A 447 -3.54 27.39 -9.75
C LYS A 447 -3.20 28.43 -10.81
N LYS A 448 -2.23 28.11 -11.69
CA LYS A 448 -1.82 29.00 -12.77
C LYS A 448 -2.92 29.18 -13.84
N LYS A 449 -3.62 28.09 -14.20
CA LYS A 449 -4.61 28.09 -15.29
C LYS A 449 -6.00 28.55 -14.86
N TYR A 450 -6.49 28.05 -13.71
CA TYR A 450 -7.87 28.24 -13.25
C TYR A 450 -7.99 28.99 -11.91
N GLY A 451 -6.88 29.31 -11.27
CA GLY A 451 -6.83 30.05 -10.00
C GLY A 451 -6.81 29.16 -8.76
N ILE A 452 -6.72 29.84 -7.59
CA ILE A 452 -6.47 29.18 -6.31
C ILE A 452 -7.61 28.25 -5.86
N LEU A 453 -8.86 28.59 -6.16
CA LEU A 453 -10.02 27.80 -5.71
C LEU A 453 -10.06 26.42 -6.38
N MET A 454 -9.83 26.37 -7.71
CA MET A 454 -9.73 25.10 -8.42
C MET A 454 -8.56 24.26 -7.89
N ALA A 455 -7.41 24.87 -7.71
CA ALA A 455 -6.22 24.20 -7.15
C ALA A 455 -6.48 23.68 -5.72
N ALA A 456 -7.21 24.43 -4.90
CA ALA A 456 -7.57 24.01 -3.54
C ALA A 456 -8.55 22.82 -3.56
N CYS A 457 -9.57 22.81 -4.41
CA CYS A 457 -10.50 21.67 -4.53
C CYS A 457 -9.76 20.40 -4.95
N PHE A 458 -8.87 20.49 -5.92
CA PHE A 458 -8.03 19.33 -6.30
C PHE A 458 -7.08 18.90 -5.18
N GLY A 459 -6.39 19.84 -4.55
CA GLY A 459 -5.45 19.54 -3.48
C GLY A 459 -6.12 18.89 -2.27
N ILE A 460 -7.27 19.40 -1.85
CA ILE A 460 -8.04 18.86 -0.71
C ILE A 460 -8.56 17.45 -1.02
N THR A 461 -9.10 17.22 -2.23
CA THR A 461 -9.58 15.89 -2.62
C THR A 461 -8.44 14.89 -2.75
N PHE A 462 -7.29 15.26 -3.31
CA PHE A 462 -6.11 14.39 -3.34
C PHE A 462 -5.60 14.06 -1.93
N PHE A 463 -5.74 14.99 -1.00
CA PHE A 463 -5.29 14.81 0.37
C PHE A 463 -6.23 13.94 1.22
N LEU A 464 -7.54 14.08 1.02
CA LEU A 464 -8.57 13.48 1.87
C LEU A 464 -9.32 12.31 1.21
N SER A 465 -9.11 12.00 -0.08
CA SER A 465 -9.81 10.90 -0.72
C SER A 465 -9.36 9.54 -0.17
N PRO A 466 -10.27 8.70 0.36
CA PRO A 466 -9.95 7.34 0.79
C PRO A 466 -9.29 6.53 -0.34
N TRP A 467 -9.82 6.65 -1.55
CA TRP A 467 -9.34 5.93 -2.73
C TRP A 467 -7.92 6.35 -3.13
N ILE A 468 -7.63 7.66 -3.12
CA ILE A 468 -6.27 8.15 -3.41
C ILE A 468 -5.30 7.68 -2.34
N VAL A 469 -5.66 7.81 -1.05
CA VAL A 469 -4.80 7.43 0.08
C VAL A 469 -4.49 5.93 0.06
N ASN A 470 -5.50 5.09 -0.19
CA ASN A 470 -5.34 3.64 -0.26
C ASN A 470 -4.35 3.18 -1.35
N PHE A 471 -4.47 3.73 -2.57
CA PHE A 471 -3.62 3.32 -3.69
C PHE A 471 -2.19 3.84 -3.63
N THR A 472 -1.98 4.98 -2.97
CA THR A 472 -0.76 5.79 -3.15
C THR A 472 0.53 5.06 -2.81
N ARG A 473 0.54 4.29 -1.71
CA ARG A 473 1.73 3.57 -1.25
C ARG A 473 1.90 2.19 -1.90
N ASN A 474 0.84 1.64 -2.49
CA ASN A 474 0.84 0.28 -3.00
C ASN A 474 1.83 0.10 -4.17
N LEU A 475 2.71 -0.88 -4.07
CA LEU A 475 3.81 -1.12 -5.01
C LEU A 475 3.35 -1.66 -6.36
N TYR A 476 2.22 -2.35 -6.42
CA TYR A 476 1.67 -2.86 -7.67
C TYR A 476 1.07 -1.74 -8.51
N TRP A 477 0.26 -0.90 -7.87
CA TRP A 477 -0.51 0.11 -8.57
C TRP A 477 0.31 1.32 -9.02
N VAL A 478 1.39 1.67 -8.32
CA VAL A 478 2.30 2.79 -8.62
C VAL A 478 1.56 4.03 -9.12
N GLN A 479 0.60 4.50 -8.32
CA GLN A 479 -0.43 5.49 -8.67
C GLN A 479 0.14 6.78 -9.31
N PHE A 480 1.35 7.18 -8.96
CA PHE A 480 1.99 8.36 -9.56
C PHE A 480 2.05 8.26 -11.09
N THR A 481 2.18 7.04 -11.66
CA THR A 481 2.24 6.84 -13.11
C THR A 481 0.92 7.17 -13.82
N TRP A 482 -0.22 7.10 -13.11
CA TRP A 482 -1.54 7.39 -13.68
C TRP A 482 -1.74 8.88 -13.95
N PHE A 483 -1.18 9.73 -13.10
CA PHE A 483 -1.39 11.17 -13.12
C PHE A 483 -0.28 11.98 -13.80
N ILE A 484 0.87 11.36 -14.12
CA ILE A 484 1.93 12.02 -14.89
C ILE A 484 1.42 12.48 -16.26
N PRO A 485 0.69 11.68 -17.08
CA PRO A 485 0.15 12.14 -18.36
C PRO A 485 -0.76 13.36 -18.21
N MET A 486 -1.65 13.37 -17.20
CA MET A 486 -2.50 14.53 -16.89
C MET A 486 -1.69 15.78 -16.52
N ALA A 487 -0.64 15.62 -15.71
CA ALA A 487 0.25 16.74 -15.36
C ALA A 487 0.97 17.31 -16.59
N VAL A 488 1.45 16.45 -17.49
CA VAL A 488 2.10 16.86 -18.76
C VAL A 488 1.11 17.55 -19.69
N GLY A 489 -0.10 17.02 -19.84
CA GLY A 489 -1.17 17.65 -20.63
C GLY A 489 -1.57 19.02 -20.09
N LEU A 490 -1.70 19.15 -18.79
CA LEU A 490 -1.97 20.43 -18.13
C LEU A 490 -0.79 21.41 -18.27
N PHE A 491 0.45 20.91 -18.21
CA PHE A 491 1.64 21.72 -18.53
C PHE A 491 1.58 22.23 -19.98
N CYS A 492 1.27 21.38 -20.95
CA CYS A 492 1.11 21.76 -22.35
C CYS A 492 0.03 22.85 -22.51
N ALA A 493 -1.13 22.70 -21.85
CA ALA A 493 -2.22 23.68 -21.88
C ALA A 493 -1.83 25.04 -21.26
N ASN A 494 -1.00 25.03 -20.21
CA ASN A 494 -0.49 26.27 -19.59
C ASN A 494 0.52 27.03 -20.44
N TYR A 495 1.28 26.32 -21.29
CA TYR A 495 2.37 26.87 -22.10
C TYR A 495 2.13 26.71 -23.61
N MET A 496 0.86 26.67 -24.00
CA MET A 496 0.39 26.39 -25.36
C MET A 496 1.05 27.27 -26.45
N GLN A 497 1.39 28.52 -26.13
CA GLN A 497 2.01 29.44 -27.10
C GLN A 497 3.48 29.11 -27.36
N SER A 498 4.15 28.37 -26.46
CA SER A 498 5.55 27.99 -26.62
C SER A 498 5.70 26.72 -27.47
N LYS A 499 6.30 26.83 -28.67
CA LYS A 499 6.60 25.64 -29.49
C LYS A 499 7.47 24.64 -28.75
N LYS A 500 8.50 25.10 -28.02
CA LYS A 500 9.42 24.25 -27.26
C LYS A 500 8.67 23.44 -26.19
N CYS A 501 7.77 24.07 -25.42
CA CYS A 501 7.00 23.40 -24.40
C CYS A 501 6.03 22.35 -24.98
N ARG A 502 5.40 22.63 -26.14
CA ARG A 502 4.56 21.65 -26.83
C ARG A 502 5.34 20.44 -27.30
N TYR A 503 6.49 20.60 -27.94
CA TYR A 503 7.32 19.48 -28.37
C TYR A 503 7.84 18.68 -27.19
N LEU A 504 8.27 19.32 -26.10
CA LEU A 504 8.65 18.65 -24.86
C LEU A 504 7.48 17.85 -24.30
N SER A 505 6.26 18.41 -24.30
CA SER A 505 5.07 17.71 -23.83
C SER A 505 4.78 16.44 -24.65
N PHE A 506 4.94 16.45 -25.97
CA PHE A 506 4.72 15.26 -26.80
C PHE A 506 5.70 14.13 -26.44
N ILE A 507 6.97 14.47 -26.22
CA ILE A 507 7.98 13.51 -25.79
C ILE A 507 7.64 12.94 -24.40
N LEU A 508 7.26 13.82 -23.48
CA LEU A 508 6.90 13.42 -22.12
C LEU A 508 5.60 12.61 -22.06
N LEU A 509 4.61 12.90 -22.93
CA LEU A 509 3.39 12.11 -23.06
C LEU A 509 3.70 10.69 -23.53
N PHE A 510 4.45 10.56 -24.63
CA PHE A 510 4.93 9.26 -25.09
C PHE A 510 5.61 8.48 -23.96
N ALA A 511 6.59 9.09 -23.30
CA ALA A 511 7.38 8.44 -22.25
C ALA A 511 6.51 8.06 -21.03
N SER A 512 5.60 8.93 -20.59
CA SER A 512 4.76 8.68 -19.43
C SER A 512 3.73 7.57 -19.66
N VAL A 513 3.09 7.54 -20.83
CA VAL A 513 2.16 6.46 -21.21
C VAL A 513 2.93 5.15 -21.44
N PHE A 514 4.09 5.19 -22.07
CA PHE A 514 4.97 4.03 -22.23
C PHE A 514 5.34 3.41 -20.89
N ILE A 515 5.81 4.21 -19.94
CA ILE A 515 6.17 3.75 -18.58
C ILE A 515 4.93 3.20 -17.86
N LYS A 516 3.79 3.91 -17.92
CA LYS A 516 2.55 3.45 -17.29
C LYS A 516 2.12 2.09 -17.83
N CYS A 517 2.14 1.90 -19.13
CA CYS A 517 1.73 0.62 -19.75
C CYS A 517 2.72 -0.52 -19.47
N LEU A 518 3.99 -0.23 -19.28
CA LEU A 518 4.96 -1.23 -18.80
C LEU A 518 4.72 -1.63 -17.33
N CYS A 519 4.12 -0.76 -16.52
CA CYS A 519 3.70 -1.09 -15.16
C CYS A 519 2.37 -1.87 -15.13
N GLY A 520 1.46 -1.58 -16.06
CA GLY A 520 0.14 -2.20 -16.17
C GLY A 520 -0.76 -1.42 -17.14
N TYR A 521 -1.82 -2.08 -17.62
CA TYR A 521 -2.73 -1.50 -18.61
C TYR A 521 -4.04 -0.96 -18.01
N GLU A 522 -4.23 -1.12 -16.71
CA GLU A 522 -5.43 -0.70 -16.02
C GLU A 522 -5.62 0.81 -16.15
N TYR A 523 -6.86 1.24 -16.34
CA TYR A 523 -7.30 2.64 -16.41
C TYR A 523 -6.72 3.46 -17.57
N ILE A 524 -6.15 2.80 -18.59
CA ILE A 524 -5.41 3.48 -19.65
C ILE A 524 -6.25 4.52 -20.41
N THR A 525 -7.57 4.30 -20.57
CA THR A 525 -8.47 5.24 -21.26
C THR A 525 -8.63 6.54 -20.49
N ASP A 526 -8.86 6.46 -19.16
CA ASP A 526 -8.98 7.64 -18.30
C ASP A 526 -7.65 8.39 -18.21
N ILE A 527 -6.53 7.65 -18.19
CA ILE A 527 -5.18 8.20 -18.16
C ILE A 527 -4.87 8.99 -19.45
N MET A 528 -5.16 8.39 -20.63
CA MET A 528 -4.92 9.05 -21.93
C MET A 528 -5.90 10.20 -22.15
N LEU A 529 -7.17 10.08 -21.75
CA LEU A 529 -8.12 11.20 -21.82
C LEU A 529 -7.72 12.31 -20.83
N GLY A 530 -7.24 11.96 -19.64
CA GLY A 530 -6.71 12.89 -18.66
C GLY A 530 -5.55 13.73 -19.20
N SER A 531 -4.70 13.14 -20.05
CA SER A 531 -3.57 13.82 -20.68
C SER A 531 -3.99 14.96 -21.61
N ILE A 532 -5.14 14.84 -22.28
CA ILE A 532 -5.64 15.85 -23.23
C ILE A 532 -6.82 16.65 -22.67
N ALA A 533 -7.36 16.35 -21.51
CA ALA A 533 -8.61 16.90 -20.99
C ALA A 533 -8.63 18.43 -20.97
N PHE A 534 -7.56 19.06 -20.49
CA PHE A 534 -7.46 20.51 -20.39
C PHE A 534 -7.24 21.19 -21.76
N LEU A 535 -6.55 20.53 -22.67
CA LEU A 535 -6.40 20.98 -24.06
C LEU A 535 -7.74 20.85 -24.81
N LEU A 536 -8.46 19.76 -24.61
CA LEU A 536 -9.78 19.52 -25.20
C LEU A 536 -10.80 20.57 -24.71
N THR A 537 -10.74 20.89 -23.43
CA THR A 537 -11.55 22.01 -22.88
C THR A 537 -11.26 23.32 -23.60
N ASP A 538 -10.00 23.71 -23.74
CA ASP A 538 -9.60 24.93 -24.43
C ASP A 538 -10.01 24.91 -25.92
N PHE A 539 -9.88 23.75 -26.57
CA PHE A 539 -10.30 23.55 -27.96
C PHE A 539 -11.81 23.80 -28.14
N ILE A 540 -12.65 23.11 -27.35
CA ILE A 540 -14.12 23.26 -27.44
C ILE A 540 -14.51 24.72 -27.17
N VAL A 541 -13.94 25.34 -26.16
CA VAL A 541 -14.18 26.75 -25.83
C VAL A 541 -13.76 27.67 -26.97
N SER A 542 -12.64 27.41 -27.63
CA SER A 542 -12.18 28.19 -28.76
C SER A 542 -13.13 28.11 -29.99
N ILE A 543 -13.77 26.94 -30.19
CA ILE A 543 -14.82 26.72 -31.18
C ILE A 543 -16.05 27.57 -30.84
N ILE A 544 -16.54 27.45 -29.60
CA ILE A 544 -17.72 28.19 -29.10
C ILE A 544 -17.50 29.70 -29.27
N LYS A 545 -16.28 30.17 -28.99
CA LYS A 545 -15.89 31.57 -29.13
C LYS A 545 -15.51 31.98 -30.56
N LYS A 546 -15.67 31.07 -31.55
CA LYS A 546 -15.39 31.26 -32.99
C LYS A 546 -13.95 31.72 -33.29
N LYS A 547 -12.97 31.28 -32.47
CA LYS A 547 -11.54 31.64 -32.61
C LYS A 547 -10.81 30.64 -33.52
N LYS A 548 -11.06 30.66 -34.82
CA LYS A 548 -10.58 29.69 -35.82
C LYS A 548 -9.08 29.36 -35.70
N ARG A 549 -8.21 30.36 -35.57
CA ARG A 549 -6.75 30.16 -35.49
C ARG A 549 -6.33 29.42 -34.21
N GLU A 550 -6.92 29.77 -33.07
CA GLU A 550 -6.67 29.10 -31.80
C GLU A 550 -7.22 27.67 -31.84
N SER A 551 -8.44 27.49 -32.36
CA SER A 551 -9.07 26.16 -32.51
C SER A 551 -8.20 25.21 -33.33
N PHE A 552 -7.65 25.68 -34.48
CA PHE A 552 -6.76 24.86 -35.30
C PHE A 552 -5.46 24.51 -34.58
N LEU A 553 -4.90 25.43 -33.81
CA LEU A 553 -3.69 25.16 -33.00
C LEU A 553 -3.95 24.15 -31.92
N TYR A 554 -5.09 24.25 -31.19
CA TYR A 554 -5.49 23.26 -30.18
C TYR A 554 -5.76 21.89 -30.80
N PHE A 555 -6.54 21.85 -31.88
CA PHE A 555 -6.82 20.60 -32.62
C PHE A 555 -5.53 19.86 -33.01
N ARG A 556 -4.62 20.56 -33.67
CA ARG A 556 -3.33 19.97 -34.07
C ARG A 556 -2.51 19.49 -32.87
N THR A 557 -2.55 20.23 -31.77
CA THR A 557 -1.80 19.85 -30.56
C THR A 557 -2.40 18.62 -29.89
N ILE A 558 -3.72 18.54 -29.77
CA ILE A 558 -4.44 17.37 -29.23
C ILE A 558 -4.19 16.15 -30.12
N PHE A 559 -4.26 16.32 -31.44
CA PHE A 559 -4.01 15.23 -32.38
C PHE A 559 -2.61 14.64 -32.21
N ILE A 560 -1.57 15.50 -32.16
CA ILE A 560 -0.19 15.04 -31.97
C ILE A 560 0.01 14.45 -30.57
N ALA A 561 -0.60 15.03 -29.51
CA ALA A 561 -0.56 14.49 -28.16
C ALA A 561 -1.18 13.09 -28.10
N GLY A 562 -2.38 12.91 -28.69
CA GLY A 562 -3.04 11.61 -28.78
C GLY A 562 -2.23 10.57 -29.56
N CYS A 563 -1.59 10.99 -30.67
CA CYS A 563 -0.66 10.12 -31.40
C CYS A 563 0.56 9.72 -30.54
N ALA A 564 1.09 10.64 -29.73
CA ALA A 564 2.19 10.34 -28.82
C ALA A 564 1.78 9.34 -27.73
N ASP A 565 0.59 9.51 -27.14
CA ASP A 565 0.03 8.58 -26.15
C ASP A 565 -0.18 7.17 -26.75
N ILE A 566 -0.81 7.10 -27.93
CA ILE A 566 -1.02 5.83 -28.65
C ILE A 566 0.32 5.17 -29.03
N ALA A 567 1.30 5.95 -29.47
CA ALA A 567 2.62 5.41 -29.81
C ALA A 567 3.32 4.87 -28.55
N GLY A 568 3.19 5.53 -27.38
CA GLY A 568 3.69 5.05 -26.09
C GLY A 568 3.04 3.73 -25.68
N PHE A 569 1.72 3.63 -25.83
CA PHE A 569 0.96 2.39 -25.57
C PHE A 569 1.41 1.26 -26.48
N ILE A 570 1.48 1.49 -27.79
CA ILE A 570 1.90 0.46 -28.77
C ILE A 570 3.34 0.02 -28.49
N ALA A 571 4.25 0.95 -28.22
CA ALA A 571 5.63 0.61 -27.89
C ALA A 571 5.73 -0.29 -26.66
N ALA A 572 4.98 0.02 -25.58
CA ALA A 572 4.93 -0.81 -24.40
C ALA A 572 4.33 -2.20 -24.67
N LEU A 573 3.27 -2.23 -25.46
CA LEU A 573 2.63 -3.48 -25.89
C LEU A 573 3.60 -4.37 -26.70
N CYS A 574 4.39 -3.78 -27.59
CA CYS A 574 5.42 -4.52 -28.35
C CYS A 574 6.53 -5.08 -27.43
N VAL A 575 6.96 -4.32 -26.44
CA VAL A 575 7.96 -4.79 -25.46
C VAL A 575 7.41 -5.95 -24.64
N HIS A 576 6.17 -5.85 -24.17
CA HIS A 576 5.51 -6.94 -23.43
C HIS A 576 5.28 -8.16 -24.34
N ALA A 577 4.77 -7.97 -25.54
CA ALA A 577 4.53 -9.03 -26.51
C ALA A 577 5.80 -9.81 -26.90
N ARG A 578 6.93 -9.12 -27.01
CA ARG A 578 8.21 -9.78 -27.26
C ARG A 578 8.58 -10.81 -26.17
N ILE A 579 8.32 -10.49 -24.90
CA ILE A 579 8.55 -11.43 -23.79
C ILE A 579 7.50 -12.51 -23.78
N ARG A 580 6.21 -12.13 -23.93
CA ARG A 580 5.08 -13.04 -23.90
C ARG A 580 5.13 -14.10 -25.01
N GLY A 581 5.69 -13.74 -26.15
CA GLY A 581 5.85 -14.61 -27.32
C GLY A 581 7.28 -15.15 -27.50
N GLU A 582 8.10 -15.17 -26.46
CA GLU A 582 9.46 -15.72 -26.44
C GLU A 582 10.35 -15.22 -27.60
N GLY A 583 10.27 -13.92 -27.84
CA GLY A 583 10.96 -13.25 -28.94
C GLY A 583 10.10 -13.00 -30.19
N ASN A 584 8.99 -13.72 -30.36
CA ASN A 584 8.04 -13.49 -31.46
C ASN A 584 6.93 -12.52 -31.05
N ILE A 585 7.02 -11.28 -31.48
CA ILE A 585 6.07 -10.21 -31.14
C ILE A 585 4.65 -10.56 -31.59
N VAL A 586 4.47 -11.16 -32.77
CA VAL A 586 3.14 -11.48 -33.32
C VAL A 586 2.46 -12.56 -32.49
N ALA A 587 3.18 -13.62 -32.15
CA ALA A 587 2.67 -14.65 -31.26
C ALA A 587 2.32 -14.10 -29.87
N GLY A 588 3.17 -13.22 -29.33
CA GLY A 588 2.91 -12.55 -28.07
C GLY A 588 1.69 -11.63 -28.10
N LEU A 589 1.50 -10.84 -29.16
CA LEU A 589 0.32 -10.01 -29.36
C LEU A 589 -0.97 -10.85 -29.42
N LYS A 590 -0.95 -11.94 -30.18
CA LYS A 590 -2.09 -12.87 -30.27
C LYS A 590 -2.44 -13.39 -28.86
N ASN A 591 -1.45 -13.83 -28.12
CA ASN A 591 -1.62 -14.34 -26.77
C ASN A 591 -2.19 -13.27 -25.80
N ILE A 592 -1.67 -12.04 -25.83
CA ILE A 592 -2.19 -10.92 -25.01
C ILE A 592 -3.64 -10.62 -25.39
N ILE A 593 -3.98 -10.59 -26.67
CA ILE A 593 -5.36 -10.31 -27.12
C ILE A 593 -6.31 -11.40 -26.64
N GLU A 594 -5.97 -12.66 -26.84
CA GLU A 594 -6.82 -13.80 -26.50
C GLU A 594 -7.01 -13.95 -24.97
N PHE A 595 -5.95 -13.81 -24.18
CA PHE A 595 -6.01 -14.11 -22.74
C PHE A 595 -6.23 -12.87 -21.85
N ASP A 596 -5.77 -11.69 -22.25
CA ASP A 596 -5.83 -10.51 -21.41
C ASP A 596 -6.86 -9.47 -21.87
N VAL A 597 -6.85 -9.13 -23.19
CA VAL A 597 -7.73 -8.06 -23.70
C VAL A 597 -9.17 -8.53 -23.79
N GLN A 598 -9.43 -9.67 -24.43
CA GLN A 598 -10.81 -10.16 -24.62
C GLN A 598 -11.51 -10.39 -23.27
N ARG A 599 -10.80 -10.98 -22.31
CA ARG A 599 -11.34 -11.23 -20.98
C ARG A 599 -11.72 -9.95 -20.22
N ARG A 600 -10.97 -8.84 -20.40
CA ARG A 600 -11.17 -7.60 -19.64
C ARG A 600 -12.16 -6.63 -20.30
N THR A 601 -12.33 -6.71 -21.61
CA THR A 601 -13.06 -5.69 -22.37
C THR A 601 -14.36 -6.19 -22.98
N LEU A 602 -14.31 -7.23 -23.80
CA LEU A 602 -15.41 -7.64 -24.67
C LEU A 602 -16.12 -8.93 -24.23
N GLY A 603 -15.73 -9.52 -23.13
CA GLY A 603 -16.24 -10.80 -22.71
C GLY A 603 -15.60 -11.95 -23.51
N GLY A 604 -14.53 -12.48 -23.00
CA GLY A 604 -13.88 -13.65 -23.57
C GLY A 604 -14.79 -14.88 -23.62
N ASN A 605 -14.25 -15.98 -24.06
CA ASN A 605 -14.96 -17.24 -24.08
C ASN A 605 -15.25 -17.72 -22.64
N LEU A 606 -16.47 -18.18 -22.36
CA LEU A 606 -16.88 -18.75 -21.06
C LEU A 606 -15.91 -19.82 -20.53
N ASN A 607 -15.28 -20.56 -21.43
CA ASN A 607 -14.26 -21.58 -21.12
C ASN A 607 -12.96 -20.96 -20.55
N GLN A 608 -12.76 -19.65 -20.68
CA GLN A 608 -11.60 -18.92 -20.16
C GLN A 608 -11.89 -18.26 -18.81
N ALA A 609 -13.15 -18.29 -18.35
CA ALA A 609 -13.60 -17.59 -17.15
C ALA A 609 -13.13 -18.26 -15.83
N GLY A 610 -12.65 -19.51 -15.91
CA GLY A 610 -12.35 -20.27 -14.69
C GLY A 610 -13.60 -20.60 -13.87
N PRO A 611 -13.46 -21.06 -12.64
CA PRO A 611 -14.59 -21.46 -11.78
C PRO A 611 -15.37 -20.30 -11.17
N LEU A 612 -14.84 -19.07 -11.17
CA LEU A 612 -15.44 -17.91 -10.49
C LEU A 612 -16.72 -17.43 -11.16
N GLU A 613 -17.86 -17.55 -10.45
CA GLU A 613 -19.17 -17.11 -10.94
C GLU A 613 -19.21 -15.62 -11.29
N ALA A 614 -18.57 -14.78 -10.50
CA ALA A 614 -18.51 -13.33 -10.73
C ALA A 614 -17.92 -12.98 -12.12
N ILE A 615 -16.93 -13.76 -12.61
CA ILE A 615 -16.38 -13.57 -13.95
C ILE A 615 -17.40 -14.01 -15.01
N LYS A 616 -18.14 -15.10 -14.80
CA LYS A 616 -19.18 -15.57 -15.73
C LYS A 616 -20.32 -14.55 -15.84
N ASP A 617 -20.75 -14.00 -14.72
CA ASP A 617 -21.80 -12.97 -14.66
C ASP A 617 -21.41 -11.71 -15.42
N SER A 618 -20.14 -11.31 -15.33
CA SER A 618 -19.62 -10.11 -16.01
C SER A 618 -19.77 -10.10 -17.52
N PHE A 619 -19.92 -11.28 -18.15
CA PHE A 619 -20.12 -11.40 -19.61
C PHE A 619 -21.50 -10.92 -20.03
N ASN A 620 -22.54 -11.16 -19.21
CA ASN A 620 -23.92 -10.90 -19.54
C ASN A 620 -24.42 -9.54 -19.03
N VAL A 621 -23.67 -8.89 -18.15
CA VAL A 621 -24.05 -7.61 -17.55
C VAL A 621 -24.12 -6.48 -18.59
N SER A 622 -25.15 -5.65 -18.50
CA SER A 622 -25.29 -4.48 -19.37
C SER A 622 -24.29 -3.38 -18.99
N LEU A 623 -23.90 -2.59 -19.98
CA LEU A 623 -23.04 -1.41 -19.73
C LEU A 623 -23.69 -0.43 -18.76
N TRP A 624 -25.01 -0.27 -18.81
CA TRP A 624 -25.76 0.60 -17.92
C TRP A 624 -25.72 0.12 -16.46
N GLU A 625 -25.81 -1.16 -16.24
CA GLU A 625 -25.73 -1.76 -14.91
C GLU A 625 -24.35 -1.52 -14.28
N VAL A 626 -23.27 -1.74 -15.03
CA VAL A 626 -21.91 -1.42 -14.57
C VAL A 626 -21.78 0.06 -14.26
N PHE A 627 -22.23 0.92 -15.19
CA PHE A 627 -22.08 2.36 -15.05
C PHE A 627 -22.91 2.92 -13.87
N SER A 628 -24.16 2.47 -13.71
CA SER A 628 -25.03 2.95 -12.63
C SER A 628 -24.50 2.60 -11.24
N LYS A 629 -23.83 1.45 -11.09
CA LYS A 629 -23.24 1.01 -9.84
C LYS A 629 -22.19 2.00 -9.29
N TYR A 630 -21.42 2.63 -10.17
CA TYR A 630 -20.40 3.59 -9.78
C TYR A 630 -20.91 4.95 -9.29
N PHE A 631 -22.19 5.24 -9.43
CA PHE A 631 -22.80 6.43 -8.81
C PHE A 631 -23.11 6.25 -7.31
N HIS A 632 -22.99 5.03 -6.78
CA HIS A 632 -23.12 4.74 -5.37
C HIS A 632 -21.76 4.34 -4.83
N PHE A 633 -21.10 5.25 -4.08
CA PHE A 633 -19.86 4.92 -3.42
C PHE A 633 -20.13 4.03 -2.21
N ASP A 634 -19.34 2.95 -2.06
CA ASP A 634 -19.45 2.07 -0.89
C ASP A 634 -18.88 2.71 0.38
N THR A 635 -18.08 3.77 0.23
CA THR A 635 -17.37 4.46 1.28
C THR A 635 -17.56 5.98 1.19
N GLU A 636 -16.85 6.73 2.01
CA GLU A 636 -16.85 8.19 1.93
C GLU A 636 -16.14 8.70 0.67
N ILE A 637 -16.63 9.83 0.13
CA ILE A 637 -15.97 10.57 -0.98
C ILE A 637 -14.75 11.31 -0.44
N ILE A 638 -14.93 11.98 0.69
CA ILE A 638 -13.91 12.56 1.56
C ILE A 638 -14.44 12.43 2.99
N PRO A 639 -13.61 12.46 4.05
CA PRO A 639 -14.07 12.34 5.43
C PRO A 639 -15.25 13.26 5.74
N GLY A 640 -16.33 12.67 6.25
CA GLY A 640 -17.59 13.34 6.56
C GLY A 640 -18.57 13.56 5.38
N VAL A 641 -18.21 13.10 4.17
CA VAL A 641 -19.11 13.14 2.99
C VAL A 641 -19.36 11.71 2.51
N THR A 642 -20.49 11.15 2.89
CA THR A 642 -20.85 9.76 2.56
C THR A 642 -21.00 9.55 1.05
N GLY A 643 -20.70 8.36 0.58
CA GLY A 643 -20.76 7.99 -0.82
C GLY A 643 -22.17 8.09 -1.42
N GLU A 644 -23.22 7.87 -0.62
CA GLU A 644 -24.62 8.02 -1.02
C GLU A 644 -24.97 9.43 -1.50
N LEU A 645 -24.21 10.44 -1.06
CA LEU A 645 -24.41 11.83 -1.49
C LEU A 645 -23.85 12.11 -2.89
N PHE A 646 -23.08 11.19 -3.49
CA PHE A 646 -22.43 11.45 -4.77
C PHE A 646 -23.40 11.78 -5.91
N PRO A 647 -24.52 11.05 -6.12
CA PRO A 647 -25.51 11.43 -7.13
C PRO A 647 -26.09 12.84 -6.89
N LEU A 648 -26.36 13.17 -5.63
CA LEU A 648 -26.86 14.50 -5.26
C LEU A 648 -25.82 15.59 -5.56
N ILE A 649 -24.55 15.36 -5.24
CA ILE A 649 -23.44 16.29 -5.55
C ILE A 649 -23.33 16.51 -7.04
N CYS A 650 -23.46 15.47 -7.87
CA CYS A 650 -23.46 15.57 -9.33
C CYS A 650 -24.63 16.41 -9.84
N ILE A 651 -25.85 16.13 -9.36
CA ILE A 651 -27.09 16.85 -9.76
C ILE A 651 -27.00 18.31 -9.33
N VAL A 652 -26.64 18.59 -8.08
CA VAL A 652 -26.56 19.96 -7.55
C VAL A 652 -25.52 20.78 -8.31
N SER A 653 -24.33 20.22 -8.55
CA SER A 653 -23.28 20.92 -9.31
C SER A 653 -23.71 21.21 -10.75
N LEU A 654 -24.39 20.27 -11.41
CA LEU A 654 -24.95 20.46 -12.76
C LEU A 654 -26.05 21.54 -12.77
N CYS A 655 -26.97 21.53 -11.82
CA CYS A 655 -28.01 22.54 -11.69
C CYS A 655 -27.42 23.94 -11.47
N ILE A 656 -26.38 24.06 -10.63
CA ILE A 656 -25.67 25.32 -10.41
C ILE A 656 -25.03 25.81 -11.71
N LEU A 657 -24.39 24.95 -12.48
CA LEU A 657 -23.78 25.29 -13.77
C LEU A 657 -24.86 25.79 -14.76
N MET A 658 -25.97 25.07 -14.91
CA MET A 658 -27.08 25.44 -15.80
C MET A 658 -27.71 26.78 -15.39
N TYR A 659 -27.94 26.99 -14.10
CA TYR A 659 -28.46 28.24 -13.57
C TYR A 659 -27.51 29.40 -13.87
N ASN A 660 -26.22 29.26 -13.57
CA ASN A 660 -25.23 30.30 -13.79
C ASN A 660 -25.02 30.58 -15.29
N TYR A 661 -25.12 29.57 -16.15
CA TYR A 661 -25.06 29.72 -17.60
C TYR A 661 -26.26 30.55 -18.13
N LYS A 662 -27.48 30.19 -17.72
CA LYS A 662 -28.71 30.95 -18.07
C LYS A 662 -28.61 32.40 -17.60
N LYS A 663 -28.04 32.67 -16.45
CA LYS A 663 -27.86 34.02 -15.91
C LYS A 663 -26.65 34.77 -16.49
N LYS A 664 -25.93 34.19 -17.45
CA LYS A 664 -24.68 34.73 -18.02
C LYS A 664 -23.61 35.09 -16.96
N LYS A 665 -23.61 34.37 -15.83
CA LYS A 665 -22.71 34.61 -14.69
C LYS A 665 -21.40 33.84 -14.79
N ILE A 666 -21.32 32.83 -15.65
CA ILE A 666 -20.10 32.04 -15.89
C ILE A 666 -19.74 32.04 -17.36
N ASP A 667 -18.45 31.95 -17.62
CA ASP A 667 -17.92 31.65 -18.94
C ASP A 667 -18.15 30.17 -19.27
N CYS A 668 -18.33 29.84 -20.54
CA CYS A 668 -18.52 28.47 -21.03
C CYS A 668 -17.39 27.50 -20.62
N ASN A 669 -16.22 28.02 -20.24
CA ASN A 669 -15.04 27.23 -19.83
C ASN A 669 -15.34 26.21 -18.73
N GLU A 670 -16.12 26.60 -17.68
CA GLU A 670 -16.39 25.73 -16.53
C GLU A 670 -17.35 24.61 -16.90
N GLY A 671 -18.38 24.93 -17.71
CA GLY A 671 -19.32 23.91 -18.18
C GLY A 671 -18.66 22.89 -19.12
N VAL A 672 -17.79 23.36 -20.01
CA VAL A 672 -17.02 22.47 -20.91
C VAL A 672 -16.06 21.60 -20.10
N LEU A 673 -15.33 22.18 -19.14
CA LEU A 673 -14.41 21.41 -18.28
C LEU A 673 -15.17 20.35 -17.47
N TYR A 674 -16.35 20.67 -16.93
CA TYR A 674 -17.18 19.73 -16.20
C TYR A 674 -17.53 18.50 -17.05
N VAL A 675 -17.99 18.73 -18.29
CA VAL A 675 -18.33 17.64 -19.21
C VAL A 675 -17.09 16.82 -19.61
N VAL A 676 -15.99 17.48 -19.92
CA VAL A 676 -14.75 16.80 -20.31
C VAL A 676 -14.23 15.92 -19.17
N LEU A 677 -14.21 16.43 -17.93
CA LEU A 677 -13.76 15.65 -16.78
C LEU A 677 -14.69 14.49 -16.42
N PHE A 678 -16.01 14.65 -16.66
CA PHE A 678 -16.95 13.54 -16.56
C PHE A 678 -16.57 12.37 -17.48
N PHE A 679 -16.38 12.65 -18.77
CA PHE A 679 -15.97 11.61 -19.72
C PHE A 679 -14.57 11.07 -19.45
N THR A 680 -13.66 11.92 -18.97
CA THR A 680 -12.33 11.48 -18.54
C THR A 680 -12.39 10.46 -17.41
N SER A 681 -13.28 10.67 -16.43
CA SER A 681 -13.42 9.80 -15.25
C SER A 681 -14.28 8.55 -15.48
N THR A 682 -14.91 8.42 -16.66
CA THR A 682 -15.86 7.31 -16.92
C THR A 682 -15.50 6.43 -18.12
N ALA A 683 -14.44 6.78 -18.84
CA ALA A 683 -14.08 6.10 -20.07
C ALA A 683 -13.69 4.62 -19.85
N TRP A 684 -13.06 4.31 -18.72
CA TRP A 684 -12.70 2.94 -18.38
C TRP A 684 -13.93 2.07 -18.06
N PHE A 685 -14.97 2.62 -17.46
CA PHE A 685 -16.19 1.85 -17.20
C PHE A 685 -16.82 1.31 -18.49
N VAL A 686 -16.63 2.03 -19.58
CA VAL A 686 -17.12 1.63 -20.91
C VAL A 686 -16.18 0.62 -21.56
N LEU A 687 -14.89 0.93 -21.67
CA LEU A 687 -13.92 0.06 -22.35
C LEU A 687 -13.60 -1.19 -21.54
N GLY A 688 -13.35 -1.04 -20.26
CA GLY A 688 -13.06 -2.13 -19.33
C GLY A 688 -14.30 -2.65 -18.61
N LYS A 689 -15.41 -2.85 -19.31
CA LYS A 689 -16.72 -3.22 -18.72
C LYS A 689 -16.61 -4.39 -17.76
N GLN A 690 -15.98 -5.49 -18.16
CA GLN A 690 -15.85 -6.67 -17.33
C GLN A 690 -14.93 -6.46 -16.15
N HIS A 691 -13.76 -5.84 -16.37
CA HIS A 691 -12.86 -5.46 -15.28
C HIS A 691 -13.59 -4.56 -14.28
N SER A 692 -14.40 -3.63 -14.77
CA SER A 692 -15.17 -2.73 -13.91
C SER A 692 -16.26 -3.46 -13.12
N TYR A 693 -16.86 -4.50 -13.68
CA TYR A 693 -17.84 -5.32 -12.95
C TYR A 693 -17.17 -6.16 -11.85
N CYS A 694 -16.08 -6.84 -12.16
CA CYS A 694 -15.40 -7.72 -11.22
C CYS A 694 -14.66 -6.95 -10.10
N HIS A 695 -14.15 -5.77 -10.42
CA HIS A 695 -13.34 -4.95 -9.51
C HIS A 695 -13.99 -3.61 -9.15
N TYR A 696 -15.33 -3.59 -8.95
CA TYR A 696 -16.04 -2.36 -8.62
C TYR A 696 -15.50 -1.71 -7.33
N HIS A 697 -15.06 -2.52 -6.36
CA HIS A 697 -14.44 -2.06 -5.12
C HIS A 697 -13.14 -1.25 -5.30
N LEU A 698 -12.54 -1.25 -6.49
CA LEU A 698 -11.31 -0.49 -6.80
C LEU A 698 -11.57 0.74 -7.67
N ASN A 699 -12.49 0.63 -8.63
CA ASN A 699 -12.57 1.59 -9.73
C ASN A 699 -13.23 2.93 -9.35
N TYR A 700 -13.74 3.10 -8.13
CA TYR A 700 -14.19 4.39 -7.64
C TYR A 700 -13.10 5.47 -7.66
N VAL A 701 -11.83 5.07 -7.61
CA VAL A 701 -10.69 5.98 -7.76
C VAL A 701 -10.73 6.79 -9.05
N LEU A 702 -11.39 6.29 -10.11
CA LEU A 702 -11.49 6.96 -11.41
C LEU A 702 -12.26 8.27 -11.35
N TRP A 703 -13.22 8.42 -10.45
CA TRP A 703 -13.93 9.69 -10.24
C TRP A 703 -13.01 10.83 -9.84
N TYR A 704 -11.82 10.53 -9.27
CA TYR A 704 -10.81 11.50 -8.87
C TYR A 704 -9.86 11.91 -10.02
N PHE A 705 -10.11 11.45 -11.27
CA PHE A 705 -9.48 12.02 -12.47
C PHE A 705 -10.05 13.38 -12.86
N GLY A 706 -10.65 14.08 -11.92
CA GLY A 706 -11.07 15.47 -12.01
C GLY A 706 -12.56 15.71 -11.79
N TYR A 707 -13.42 14.68 -11.89
CA TYR A 707 -14.87 14.90 -11.83
C TYR A 707 -15.37 15.24 -10.43
N VAL A 708 -14.94 14.53 -9.39
CA VAL A 708 -15.26 14.88 -7.99
C VAL A 708 -14.79 16.29 -7.69
N GLN A 709 -13.58 16.62 -8.11
CA GLN A 709 -12.95 17.93 -7.88
C GLN A 709 -13.71 19.08 -8.53
N ILE A 710 -14.17 18.91 -9.76
CA ILE A 710 -14.93 19.96 -10.46
C ILE A 710 -16.33 20.12 -9.85
N CYS A 711 -16.98 19.04 -9.39
CA CYS A 711 -18.24 19.12 -8.68
C CYS A 711 -18.09 19.96 -7.40
N PHE A 712 -17.10 19.67 -6.56
CA PHE A 712 -16.80 20.46 -5.37
C PHE A 712 -16.45 21.91 -5.70
N TYR A 713 -15.65 22.14 -6.73
CA TYR A 713 -15.30 23.50 -7.18
C TYR A 713 -16.55 24.31 -7.52
N VAL A 714 -17.48 23.75 -8.27
CA VAL A 714 -18.72 24.45 -8.68
C VAL A 714 -19.57 24.81 -7.47
N ILE A 715 -19.76 23.87 -6.53
CA ILE A 715 -20.55 24.09 -5.32
C ILE A 715 -19.88 25.14 -4.42
N VAL A 716 -18.60 24.99 -4.10
CA VAL A 716 -17.87 25.91 -3.23
C VAL A 716 -17.80 27.32 -3.83
N LYS A 717 -17.59 27.43 -5.14
CA LYS A 717 -17.63 28.71 -5.85
C LYS A 717 -18.97 29.41 -5.70
N GLN A 718 -20.08 28.68 -5.83
CA GLN A 718 -21.42 29.23 -5.67
C GLN A 718 -21.65 29.74 -4.24
N ILE A 719 -21.24 28.99 -3.23
CA ILE A 719 -21.32 29.38 -1.82
C ILE A 719 -20.52 30.67 -1.58
N ILE A 720 -19.29 30.75 -2.04
CA ILE A 720 -18.45 31.96 -1.91
C ILE A 720 -19.10 33.17 -2.57
N ASN A 721 -19.69 33.00 -3.77
CA ASN A 721 -20.36 34.07 -4.49
C ASN A 721 -21.61 34.56 -3.75
N TYR A 722 -22.39 33.66 -3.13
CA TYR A 722 -23.53 33.99 -2.32
C TYR A 722 -23.12 34.89 -1.13
N PHE A 723 -22.16 34.51 -0.34
CA PHE A 723 -21.66 35.30 0.79
C PHE A 723 -21.05 36.65 0.39
N ARG A 724 -20.40 36.72 -0.77
CA ARG A 724 -19.87 38.01 -1.30
C ARG A 724 -21.01 38.96 -1.69
N LEU A 725 -22.12 38.46 -2.21
CA LEU A 725 -23.31 39.25 -2.55
C LEU A 725 -23.99 39.76 -1.28
N GLU A 726 -24.19 38.95 -0.25
CA GLU A 726 -24.74 39.36 1.03
C GLU A 726 -23.92 40.49 1.68
N ARG A 727 -22.58 40.37 1.69
CA ARG A 727 -21.71 41.42 2.21
C ARG A 727 -21.84 42.76 1.45
N LYS A 728 -22.08 42.71 0.14
CA LYS A 728 -22.32 43.92 -0.66
C LYS A 728 -23.69 44.55 -0.38
N VAL A 729 -24.69 43.74 -0.13
CA VAL A 729 -26.06 44.22 0.23
C VAL A 729 -26.06 44.83 1.62
N ARG A 730 -25.39 44.24 2.59
CA ARG A 730 -25.28 44.77 3.97
C ARG A 730 -24.44 46.05 4.07
N LYS A 731 -23.60 46.37 3.07
CA LYS A 731 -22.78 47.59 2.99
C LYS A 731 -23.45 48.74 2.25
N LYS A 732 -24.59 48.49 1.59
CA LYS A 732 -25.50 49.48 1.03
C LYS A 732 -26.60 49.78 2.03
#